data_ed6bd4576d1c0327d97247a1d7726839
#
_entry.id   ed6bd4576d1c0327d97247a1d7726839
#
_cell.length_a   1.000
_cell.length_b   1.000
_cell.length_c   1.000
_cell.angle_alpha   90.00
_cell.angle_beta   90.00
_cell.angle_gamma   90.00
#
_symmetry.space_group_name_H-M   'P 1'
#
loop_
_entity.id
_entity.type
_entity.pdbx_description
1 polymer ?
#
loop_
_entity_poly.entity_id
_entity_poly.type
_entity_poly.pdbx_seq_one_letter_code
_entity_poly.pdbx_strand_id
1 'polypeptide(L)'
;MQRFLLLYASQRGQAKAIAEDICQQALAHGFXADLHCMSKSNTYNLKTETAPLVVIVSTTGTGDPPDTARKFVKEIQDKTLPPDTFAHLRYGLVGLGDSEYTFFCNGGKXIDKRLQELGTQHFYDTEHADDCVGLELVVEPWIAGLWAALTKHFRSNRGREEMSGTLPEAPGASPSAEPGKPELLGIVSQVQRLSLEGSGGRTSEVLRQNVVNSVLSEALIKDLEATLTHSVPPLSQASLSVPAAPPEYLQVHLLEPAGEEESQASVPSADPVFLLPISKAVQLTRNDPVKTTLLLELDISKKDFSYQPGDAFSVICPNNDLEVQNLLERLELADKREHRVLLNVKTDTKKKGAALPQHVPERCSLHFLFTWCLEIRAVPKKACLRALADYTSDSAEKRRLQELCSKQGTAHYNRFMRDACACLLDLLHAFPSCQPPLNLVLEHLPKLQPRPYSYASSSLYHPGKVHFVFNIVEFVSNATTVVSRKGVCTGWLATRVSSFLQPNSEAPHEDGREGPAPQISISPRAVTSFHLPTDSSIPIIMVGPGTGIAPFIGFLQHREKLQEQNPAGDFGAVWLFFGCRHQERDYLFREELRHFLKRGVLTQLTVSFSRDDPAGEGEALAKYVQDSLQLHSKQVARLVLRENGCLYVCRDAKNMAKDVSDAFVDIISKEVGVDKLEAMRTLATLKEEKRYLQDIWS
;
A
#
# COMPACT_ATOMS: atom_id res chain seq x y z
N MET A 1 27.97 25.53 -4.27
CA MET A 1 27.32 24.34 -3.73
C MET A 1 27.12 23.35 -4.87
N GLN A 2 27.58 22.11 -4.68
CA GLN A 2 27.56 21.12 -5.75
C GLN A 2 26.19 20.47 -5.84
N ARG A 3 25.71 20.31 -7.09
CA ARG A 3 24.36 19.84 -7.38
C ARG A 3 24.37 18.34 -7.67
N PHE A 4 23.33 17.66 -7.22
CA PHE A 4 23.01 16.31 -7.70
C PHE A 4 21.54 16.25 -8.09
N LEU A 5 21.24 15.40 -9.07
CA LEU A 5 19.87 15.19 -9.52
C LEU A 5 19.22 14.12 -8.66
N LEU A 6 18.05 14.40 -8.12
CA LEU A 6 17.33 13.49 -7.23
C LEU A 6 15.99 13.18 -7.83
N LEU A 7 15.79 11.93 -8.27
CA LEU A 7 14.55 11.48 -8.88
C LEU A 7 13.83 10.50 -7.96
N TYR A 8 12.53 10.63 -7.88
CA TYR A 8 11.74 9.66 -7.14
C TYR A 8 10.51 9.23 -7.93
N ALA A 9 10.04 8.03 -7.63
CA ALA A 9 8.75 7.54 -8.10
C ALA A 9 8.07 6.82 -6.94
N SER A 10 6.87 7.24 -6.62
CA SER A 10 6.18 6.80 -5.42
C SER A 10 4.74 6.43 -5.74
N GLN A 11 4.25 5.35 -5.13
CA GLN A 11 2.85 4.95 -5.27
C GLN A 11 2.01 5.48 -4.11
N ARG A 12 2.56 5.41 -2.90
CA ARG A 12 1.85 5.81 -1.68
C ARG A 12 2.47 6.99 -0.96
N GLY A 13 3.54 7.54 -1.51
CA GLY A 13 4.18 8.70 -0.94
C GLY A 13 5.43 8.41 -0.14
N GLN A 14 5.79 7.15 0.10
CA GLN A 14 6.98 6.84 0.90
C GLN A 14 8.26 7.24 0.19
N ALA A 15 8.40 6.91 -1.09
CA ALA A 15 9.60 7.31 -1.85
C ALA A 15 9.70 8.83 -1.95
N LYS A 16 8.57 9.50 -2.12
CA LYS A 16 8.53 10.96 -2.15
C LYS A 16 9.00 11.54 -0.82
N ALA A 17 8.52 11.00 0.29
CA ALA A 17 8.91 11.49 1.61
C ALA A 17 10.40 11.32 1.87
N ILE A 18 10.94 10.17 1.46
CA ILE A 18 12.39 9.91 1.60
C ILE A 18 13.19 10.89 0.75
N ALA A 19 12.76 11.12 -0.50
CA ALA A 19 13.45 12.06 -1.38
C ALA A 19 13.42 13.48 -0.82
N GLU A 20 12.29 13.89 -0.27
CA GLU A 20 12.17 15.21 0.36
C GLU A 20 13.09 15.33 1.59
N ASP A 21 13.22 14.27 2.37
CA ASP A 21 14.13 14.24 3.51
C ASP A 21 15.59 14.38 3.04
N ILE A 22 15.96 13.67 1.97
CA ILE A 22 17.30 13.81 1.39
C ILE A 22 17.53 15.26 0.95
N CYS A 23 16.53 15.86 0.31
CA CYS A 23 16.62 17.23 -0.17
C CYS A 23 16.87 18.21 0.99
N GLN A 24 16.16 18.02 2.11
CA GLN A 24 16.36 18.86 3.29
C GLN A 24 17.77 18.68 3.89
N GLN A 25 18.22 17.43 4.00
CA GLN A 25 19.52 17.15 4.60
C GLN A 25 20.67 17.63 3.71
N ALA A 26 20.45 17.69 2.39
CA ALA A 26 21.51 18.02 1.45
C ALA A 26 22.14 19.37 1.74
N LEU A 27 21.34 20.36 2.08
CA LEU A 27 21.83 21.70 2.36
C LEU A 27 22.81 21.71 3.53
N ALA A 28 22.52 20.94 4.58
CA ALA A 28 23.41 20.87 5.74
C ALA A 28 24.75 20.21 5.41
N HIS A 29 24.78 19.41 4.34
CA HIS A 29 26.01 18.73 3.91
C HIS A 29 26.68 19.38 2.72
N GLY A 30 26.23 20.56 2.31
CA GLY A 30 26.84 21.33 1.25
C GLY A 30 26.43 20.95 -0.16
N PHE A 31 25.27 20.42 -0.33
CA PHE A 31 24.79 19.99 -1.65
C PHE A 31 23.40 20.54 -1.95
N UNK A 32 23.05 20.50 -3.22
CA UNK A 32 21.87 20.92 -3.64
C UNK A 32 21.22 19.87 -4.33
N ALA A 33 20.25 19.56 -3.83
CA ALA A 33 19.48 18.51 -4.46
C ALA A 33 18.49 19.11 -5.45
N ASP A 34 18.58 18.64 -6.69
CA ASP A 34 17.63 19.04 -7.76
C ASP A 34 16.54 17.97 -7.82
N LEU A 35 15.42 18.19 -7.13
CA LEU A 35 14.41 17.19 -6.85
C LEU A 35 13.31 17.17 -7.90
N HIS A 36 13.07 16.02 -8.50
CA HIS A 36 12.00 15.84 -9.49
C HIS A 36 11.29 14.50 -9.31
N CYS A 37 9.98 14.50 -9.52
CA CYS A 37 9.25 13.25 -9.72
C CYS A 37 9.58 12.71 -11.11
N MET A 38 9.74 11.39 -11.21
CA MET A 38 10.06 10.77 -12.50
C MET A 38 9.00 11.08 -13.58
N SER A 39 7.75 11.32 -13.17
CA SER A 39 6.68 11.64 -14.12
C SER A 39 6.86 12.98 -14.80
N LYS A 40 7.68 13.86 -14.24
CA LYS A 40 7.91 15.20 -14.81
C LYS A 40 9.11 15.15 -15.76
N SER A 41 8.99 14.38 -16.82
CA SER A 41 10.10 14.09 -17.73
C SER A 41 10.58 15.32 -18.51
N ASN A 42 9.81 16.39 -18.55
CA ASN A 42 10.24 17.64 -19.19
C ASN A 42 11.09 18.52 -18.27
N THR A 43 11.29 18.14 -17.01
CA THR A 43 12.05 18.94 -16.06
C THR A 43 13.49 18.46 -15.87
N TYR A 44 13.83 17.31 -16.44
CA TYR A 44 15.19 16.76 -16.36
C TYR A 44 15.49 15.98 -17.65
N ASN A 45 16.79 15.79 -17.93
CA ASN A 45 17.21 15.05 -19.13
C ASN A 45 18.50 14.29 -18.82
N LEU A 46 18.39 12.96 -18.67
CA LEU A 46 19.52 12.12 -18.30
C LEU A 46 20.58 12.06 -19.40
N LYS A 47 20.20 12.25 -20.68
CA LYS A 47 21.17 12.21 -21.76
C LYS A 47 22.16 13.35 -21.70
N THR A 48 21.77 14.49 -21.16
CA THR A 48 22.62 15.66 -21.04
C THR A 48 23.07 15.96 -19.61
N GLU A 49 22.60 15.17 -18.63
CA GLU A 49 22.88 15.45 -17.22
C GLU A 49 24.33 15.22 -16.88
N THR A 50 24.97 16.20 -16.24
CA THR A 50 26.36 16.11 -15.81
C THR A 50 26.50 15.83 -14.32
N ALA A 51 25.45 16.05 -13.54
CA ALA A 51 25.48 15.83 -12.10
C ALA A 51 25.29 14.36 -11.77
N PRO A 52 25.74 13.91 -10.60
CA PRO A 52 25.42 12.55 -10.18
C PRO A 52 23.92 12.41 -9.91
N LEU A 53 23.41 11.21 -10.10
CA LEU A 53 21.98 10.89 -10.03
C LEU A 53 21.70 10.07 -8.78
N VAL A 54 20.67 10.45 -8.03
CA VAL A 54 20.18 9.66 -6.90
C VAL A 54 18.72 9.28 -7.21
N VAL A 55 18.39 8.01 -7.06
CA VAL A 55 17.09 7.48 -7.42
C VAL A 55 16.44 6.82 -6.20
N ILE A 56 15.21 7.22 -5.90
CA ILE A 56 14.39 6.61 -4.83
C ILE A 56 13.11 6.09 -5.49
N VAL A 57 12.93 4.78 -5.51
CA VAL A 57 11.81 4.21 -6.27
C VAL A 57 11.13 3.10 -5.49
N SER A 58 9.80 3.17 -5.40
CA SER A 58 9.01 2.14 -4.75
C SER A 58 8.58 1.06 -5.74
N THR A 59 7.95 0.00 -5.22
CA THR A 59 7.45 -1.11 -6.03
C THR A 59 5.98 -1.31 -5.65
N THR A 60 5.12 -1.48 -6.66
CA THR A 60 3.71 -1.82 -6.41
C THR A 60 3.58 -3.28 -6.00
N GLY A 61 2.42 -3.65 -5.48
CA GLY A 61 2.17 -5.03 -5.05
C GLY A 61 2.27 -6.05 -6.17
N THR A 62 2.11 -5.62 -7.42
CA THR A 62 2.25 -6.51 -8.58
C THR A 62 3.68 -6.61 -9.08
N GLY A 63 4.63 -5.92 -8.44
CA GLY A 63 6.02 -5.91 -8.87
C GLY A 63 6.34 -4.86 -9.90
N ASP A 64 5.35 -4.12 -10.36
CA ASP A 64 5.58 -3.05 -11.32
C ASP A 64 6.16 -1.82 -10.62
N PRO A 65 6.90 -0.96 -11.34
CA PRO A 65 7.25 0.33 -10.79
C PRO A 65 5.99 1.17 -10.60
N PRO A 66 6.05 2.22 -9.77
CA PRO A 66 4.88 3.09 -9.60
C PRO A 66 4.43 3.69 -10.92
N ASP A 67 3.15 4.05 -11.00
CA ASP A 67 2.62 4.69 -12.20
C ASP A 67 3.41 5.93 -12.58
N THR A 68 3.92 6.67 -11.60
CA THR A 68 4.71 7.87 -11.87
C THR A 68 6.06 7.56 -12.52
N ALA A 69 6.52 6.31 -12.48
CA ALA A 69 7.76 5.91 -13.13
C ALA A 69 7.52 5.31 -14.53
N ARG A 70 6.27 5.12 -14.94
CA ARG A 70 5.96 4.33 -16.14
C ARG A 70 6.63 4.90 -17.40
N LYS A 71 6.51 6.21 -17.61
CA LYS A 71 7.11 6.85 -18.79
C LYS A 71 8.64 6.77 -18.75
N PHE A 72 9.22 7.00 -17.58
CA PHE A 72 10.68 6.90 -17.41
C PHE A 72 11.17 5.50 -17.73
N VAL A 73 10.50 4.48 -17.19
CA VAL A 73 10.88 3.08 -17.43
C VAL A 73 10.75 2.74 -18.92
N LYS A 74 9.67 3.20 -19.56
CA LYS A 74 9.50 2.98 -21.00
C LYS A 74 10.65 3.58 -21.79
N GLU A 75 11.04 4.79 -21.47
CA GLU A 75 12.12 5.47 -22.19
C GLU A 75 13.47 4.75 -22.05
N ILE A 76 13.81 4.30 -20.83
CA ILE A 76 15.10 3.62 -20.65
C ILE A 76 15.07 2.19 -21.16
N GLN A 77 13.89 1.56 -21.29
CA GLN A 77 13.78 0.20 -21.82
C GLN A 77 13.75 0.14 -23.34
N ASP A 78 13.79 1.27 -24.01
CA ASP A 78 13.85 1.35 -25.47
C ASP A 78 15.09 0.59 -25.96
N LYS A 79 14.88 -0.48 -26.72
CA LYS A 79 15.95 -1.35 -27.17
C LYS A 79 16.84 -0.72 -28.24
N THR A 80 16.40 0.39 -28.84
CA THR A 80 17.21 1.10 -29.81
C THR A 80 18.28 1.99 -29.19
N LEU A 81 18.25 2.18 -27.87
CA LEU A 81 19.25 2.99 -27.21
C LEU A 81 20.61 2.31 -27.28
N PRO A 82 21.68 3.04 -27.65
CA PRO A 82 23.02 2.47 -27.62
C PRO A 82 23.42 2.06 -26.20
N PRO A 83 24.29 1.05 -26.06
CA PRO A 83 24.67 0.60 -24.72
C PRO A 83 25.51 1.59 -23.92
N ASP A 84 25.96 2.69 -24.52
CA ASP A 84 26.69 3.74 -23.83
C ASP A 84 25.85 5.01 -23.65
N THR A 85 24.55 4.93 -23.80
CA THR A 85 23.66 6.11 -23.75
C THR A 85 23.88 6.94 -22.48
N PHE A 86 24.05 6.29 -21.34
CA PHE A 86 24.24 6.95 -20.05
C PHE A 86 25.61 6.66 -19.45
N ALA A 87 26.61 6.42 -20.29
CA ALA A 87 27.96 6.13 -19.79
C ALA A 87 28.56 7.31 -19.02
N HIS A 88 28.05 8.51 -19.26
CA HIS A 88 28.53 9.72 -18.57
C HIS A 88 27.92 9.88 -17.17
N LEU A 89 26.88 9.12 -16.84
CA LEU A 89 26.19 9.24 -15.55
C LEU A 89 26.81 8.36 -14.48
N ARG A 90 26.74 8.83 -13.27
CA ARG A 90 27.03 8.05 -12.07
C ARG A 90 25.82 8.15 -11.15
N TYR A 91 25.45 7.05 -10.51
CA TYR A 91 24.20 7.05 -9.75
C TYR A 91 24.31 6.26 -8.45
N GLY A 92 23.37 6.55 -7.55
CA GLY A 92 23.06 5.75 -6.39
C GLY A 92 21.55 5.54 -6.35
N LEU A 93 21.12 4.36 -5.88
CA LEU A 93 19.71 4.02 -5.93
C LEU A 93 19.31 3.27 -4.66
N VAL A 94 18.16 3.62 -4.09
CA VAL A 94 17.52 2.78 -3.09
C VAL A 94 16.12 2.43 -3.58
N GLY A 95 15.86 1.13 -3.65
CA GLY A 95 14.56 0.60 -4.01
C GLY A 95 13.79 0.25 -2.76
N LEU A 96 12.49 0.58 -2.76
CA LEU A 96 11.61 0.25 -1.65
C LEU A 96 10.70 -0.89 -2.05
N GLY A 97 10.41 -1.77 -1.10
CA GLY A 97 9.52 -2.87 -1.34
C GLY A 97 9.03 -3.47 -0.05
N ASP A 98 8.31 -4.56 -0.16
CA ASP A 98 7.78 -5.30 0.98
C ASP A 98 8.03 -6.77 0.71
N SER A 99 8.83 -7.40 1.57
CA SER A 99 9.23 -8.80 1.35
C SER A 99 8.07 -9.80 1.45
N GLU A 100 6.90 -9.34 1.90
CA GLU A 100 5.69 -10.14 1.84
C GLU A 100 5.23 -10.40 0.40
N TYR A 101 5.62 -9.54 -0.52
CA TYR A 101 5.23 -9.66 -1.93
C TYR A 101 6.30 -10.41 -2.72
N THR A 102 5.85 -11.16 -3.72
CA THR A 102 6.72 -12.00 -4.55
C THR A 102 7.81 -11.20 -5.26
N PHE A 103 7.48 -9.97 -5.68
CA PHE A 103 8.39 -9.15 -6.49
C PHE A 103 9.03 -8.04 -5.67
N PHE A 104 9.67 -8.45 -4.58
CA PHE A 104 10.31 -7.53 -3.65
C PHE A 104 11.28 -6.59 -4.36
N CYS A 105 11.07 -5.30 -4.19
CA CYS A 105 11.90 -4.22 -4.76
C CYS A 105 12.12 -4.32 -6.26
N ASN A 106 11.19 -4.96 -6.96
CA ASN A 106 11.33 -5.19 -8.39
C ASN A 106 11.33 -3.88 -9.19
N GLY A 107 10.63 -2.86 -8.70
CA GLY A 107 10.64 -1.55 -9.34
C GLY A 107 12.04 -0.95 -9.39
N GLY A 108 12.76 -1.00 -8.29
CA GLY A 108 14.16 -0.55 -8.22
C GLY A 108 15.08 -1.45 -9.02
N LYS A 109 14.90 -2.72 -8.91
CA LYS A 109 15.76 -3.68 -9.64
C LYS A 109 15.71 -3.51 -11.16
N UNK A 110 14.74 -3.10 -11.61
CA UNK A 110 14.52 -2.90 -12.93
C UNK A 110 15.25 -1.81 -13.49
N ILE A 111 15.10 -0.81 -12.74
CA ILE A 111 15.78 0.44 -13.13
C ILE A 111 17.29 0.29 -12.96
N ASP A 112 17.71 -0.27 -11.84
CA ASP A 112 19.12 -0.48 -11.55
C ASP A 112 19.81 -1.28 -12.66
N LYS A 113 19.21 -2.40 -13.05
CA LYS A 113 19.76 -3.26 -14.09
C LYS A 113 19.83 -2.54 -15.43
N ARG A 114 18.75 -1.82 -15.79
CA ARG A 114 18.69 -1.18 -17.09
C ARG A 114 19.69 -0.01 -17.21
N LEU A 115 19.84 0.76 -16.14
CA LEU A 115 20.83 1.83 -16.15
C LEU A 115 22.23 1.27 -16.37
N GLN A 116 22.55 0.14 -15.73
CA GLN A 116 23.85 -0.50 -15.94
C GLN A 116 24.01 -0.99 -17.37
N GLU A 117 22.95 -1.54 -17.96
CA GLU A 117 22.99 -1.98 -19.36
C GLU A 117 23.23 -0.81 -20.32
N LEU A 118 22.86 0.41 -19.91
CA LEU A 118 23.05 1.61 -20.71
C LEU A 118 24.35 2.36 -20.36
N GLY A 119 25.23 1.71 -19.61
CA GLY A 119 26.58 2.22 -19.36
C GLY A 119 26.76 2.99 -18.07
N THR A 120 25.70 3.19 -17.30
CA THR A 120 25.78 3.95 -16.05
C THR A 120 26.51 3.14 -14.99
N GLN A 121 27.38 3.79 -14.23
CA GLN A 121 28.08 3.17 -13.12
C GLN A 121 27.65 3.79 -11.81
N HIS A 122 27.76 2.99 -10.73
CA HIS A 122 27.43 3.47 -9.40
C HIS A 122 28.50 4.39 -8.85
N PHE A 123 28.12 5.52 -8.25
CA PHE A 123 29.02 6.19 -7.31
C PHE A 123 28.72 5.77 -5.88
N TYR A 124 27.57 5.11 -5.66
CA TYR A 124 27.10 4.69 -4.34
C TYR A 124 26.25 3.42 -4.52
N ASP A 125 26.53 2.42 -3.71
CA ASP A 125 25.92 1.10 -3.88
C ASP A 125 24.41 1.13 -3.72
N THR A 126 23.73 0.35 -4.57
CA THR A 126 22.28 0.15 -4.50
C THR A 126 21.92 -0.62 -3.24
N GLU A 127 20.82 -0.21 -2.61
CA GLU A 127 20.24 -0.94 -1.48
C GLU A 127 18.74 -1.13 -1.70
N HIS A 128 18.20 -2.11 -1.02
CA HIS A 128 16.79 -2.43 -1.08
C HIS A 128 16.21 -2.40 0.33
N ALA A 129 15.26 -1.51 0.56
CA ALA A 129 14.63 -1.33 1.86
C ALA A 129 13.31 -2.08 1.92
N ASP A 130 13.06 -2.75 3.03
CA ASP A 130 11.93 -3.64 3.22
C ASP A 130 10.94 -3.02 4.20
N ASP A 131 9.76 -2.67 3.71
CA ASP A 131 8.72 -2.08 4.56
C ASP A 131 8.21 -3.07 5.61
N CYS A 132 8.30 -4.36 5.32
CA CYS A 132 7.95 -5.41 6.27
C CYS A 132 8.78 -5.30 7.56
N VAL A 133 10.05 -4.96 7.42
CA VAL A 133 10.98 -4.88 8.55
C VAL A 133 11.06 -3.48 9.12
N GLY A 134 10.91 -2.50 8.28
CA GLY A 134 11.09 -1.09 8.60
C GLY A 134 12.03 -0.47 7.59
N LEU A 135 11.51 0.39 6.73
CA LEU A 135 12.31 1.02 5.68
C LEU A 135 13.52 1.74 6.25
N GLU A 136 13.36 2.34 7.44
CA GLU A 136 14.40 3.13 8.07
C GLU A 136 15.66 2.34 8.39
N LEU A 137 15.56 1.04 8.56
CA LEU A 137 16.74 0.22 8.85
C LEU A 137 17.75 0.21 7.71
N VAL A 138 17.29 0.41 6.48
CA VAL A 138 18.17 0.53 5.30
C VAL A 138 18.31 1.98 4.86
N VAL A 139 17.19 2.72 4.84
CA VAL A 139 17.17 4.07 4.29
C VAL A 139 18.02 5.03 5.11
N GLU A 140 17.91 5.01 6.44
CA GLU A 140 18.66 5.97 7.25
C GLU A 140 20.17 5.77 7.15
N PRO A 141 20.72 4.54 7.26
CA PRO A 141 22.16 4.37 7.03
C PRO A 141 22.58 4.71 5.61
N TRP A 142 21.71 4.41 4.63
CA TRP A 142 22.02 4.72 3.23
C TRP A 142 22.15 6.25 3.03
N ILE A 143 21.20 7.01 3.59
CA ILE A 143 21.27 8.47 3.52
C ILE A 143 22.52 8.98 4.25
N ALA A 144 22.81 8.43 5.43
CA ALA A 144 23.98 8.86 6.18
C ALA A 144 25.27 8.67 5.40
N GLY A 145 25.38 7.58 4.62
CA GLY A 145 26.55 7.32 3.80
C GLY A 145 26.56 8.07 2.47
N LEU A 146 25.41 8.57 2.06
CA LEU A 146 25.30 9.26 0.76
C LEU A 146 26.21 10.49 0.67
N TRP A 147 26.31 11.23 1.76
CA TRP A 147 27.06 12.48 1.75
C TRP A 147 28.56 12.26 1.54
N ALA A 148 29.11 11.21 2.16
CA ALA A 148 30.50 10.86 1.93
C ALA A 148 30.71 10.36 0.49
N ALA A 149 29.74 9.60 -0.03
CA ALA A 149 29.84 9.10 -1.42
C ALA A 149 29.78 10.24 -2.43
N LEU A 150 28.91 11.23 -2.20
CA LEU A 150 28.85 12.42 -3.06
C LEU A 150 30.13 13.23 -2.98
N THR A 151 30.67 13.41 -1.79
CA THR A 151 31.94 14.13 -1.61
C THR A 151 33.07 13.44 -2.37
N LYS A 152 33.15 12.11 -2.25
CA LYS A 152 34.15 11.33 -2.95
C LYS A 152 33.99 11.45 -4.46
N HIS A 153 32.76 11.38 -4.94
CA HIS A 153 32.45 11.49 -6.36
C HIS A 153 32.95 12.85 -6.92
N PHE A 154 32.62 13.93 -6.21
CA PHE A 154 33.00 15.27 -6.70
C PHE A 154 34.49 15.49 -6.63
N ARG A 155 35.17 14.93 -5.63
CA ARG A 155 36.61 15.01 -5.56
C ARG A 155 37.29 14.27 -6.70
N SER A 156 36.79 13.08 -7.03
CA SER A 156 37.33 12.28 -8.14
C SER A 156 37.18 13.02 -9.47
N ASN A 157 36.02 13.67 -9.67
CA ASN A 157 35.81 14.43 -10.91
C ASN A 157 36.73 15.64 -11.02
N ARG A 158 36.99 16.33 -9.90
CA ARG A 158 37.95 17.44 -9.91
C ARG A 158 39.35 16.96 -10.27
N GLY A 159 39.75 15.81 -9.71
CA GLY A 159 41.02 15.22 -10.04
C GLY A 159 41.13 14.87 -11.52
N ARG A 160 40.03 14.42 -12.12
CA ARG A 160 40.00 14.11 -13.55
C ARG A 160 40.15 15.35 -14.42
N GLU A 161 39.53 16.45 -14.00
CA GLU A 161 39.66 17.73 -14.74
C GLU A 161 41.06 18.31 -14.64
N GLU A 162 41.72 18.10 -13.48
CA GLU A 162 43.06 18.64 -13.25
C GLU A 162 44.16 17.76 -13.85
N MET A 163 43.93 16.45 -13.96
CA MET A 163 44.92 15.51 -14.46
C MET A 163 44.43 14.90 -15.78
N SER A 164 44.66 15.66 -16.85
CA SER A 164 44.27 15.20 -18.17
C SER A 164 45.09 13.97 -18.56
N GLY A 165 44.40 12.84 -18.70
CA GLY A 165 45.02 11.64 -19.23
C GLY A 165 45.23 10.48 -18.29
N THR A 166 44.96 10.66 -17.01
CA THR A 166 45.06 9.54 -16.08
C THR A 166 43.66 9.00 -15.76
N LEU A 167 43.45 7.78 -16.16
CA LEU A 167 42.23 7.09 -15.80
C LEU A 167 42.37 6.55 -14.37
N PRO A 168 41.52 6.96 -13.45
CA PRO A 168 41.60 6.39 -12.12
C PRO A 168 41.22 4.94 -12.18
N GLU A 169 41.94 4.11 -11.48
CA GLU A 169 41.58 2.72 -11.33
C GLU A 169 40.24 2.67 -10.65
N ALA A 170 39.34 1.88 -11.22
CA ALA A 170 38.07 1.64 -10.57
C ALA A 170 38.31 1.10 -9.17
N PRO A 171 37.74 1.73 -8.14
CA PRO A 171 37.87 1.15 -6.82
C PRO A 171 37.32 -0.25 -6.88
N GLY A 172 38.13 -1.21 -6.46
CA GLY A 172 37.71 -2.58 -6.44
C GLY A 172 36.39 -2.68 -5.74
N ALA A 173 35.47 -3.34 -6.38
CA ALA A 173 34.15 -3.55 -5.77
C ALA A 173 34.37 -4.14 -4.39
N SER A 174 33.97 -3.41 -3.38
CA SER A 174 34.01 -3.98 -2.06
C SER A 174 33.13 -5.21 -2.09
N PRO A 175 33.67 -6.37 -1.76
CA PRO A 175 32.82 -7.54 -1.76
C PRO A 175 31.75 -7.36 -0.70
N SER A 176 30.56 -7.22 -1.14
CA SER A 176 29.45 -7.36 -0.24
C SER A 176 29.41 -8.82 0.12
N ALA A 177 30.19 -9.19 1.10
CA ALA A 177 30.11 -10.52 1.64
C ALA A 177 28.74 -10.65 2.30
N GLU A 178 27.81 -11.14 1.58
CA GLU A 178 26.58 -11.54 2.21
C GLU A 178 26.93 -12.71 3.11
N PRO A 179 26.73 -12.56 4.43
CA PRO A 179 26.90 -13.73 5.29
C PRO A 179 25.90 -14.76 4.82
N GLY A 180 26.39 -15.92 4.50
CA GLY A 180 25.54 -17.02 4.06
C GLY A 180 24.44 -17.24 5.09
N LYS A 181 23.22 -17.19 4.64
CA LYS A 181 22.10 -17.50 5.53
C LYS A 181 22.25 -18.96 5.97
N PRO A 182 22.10 -19.23 7.28
CA PRO A 182 22.10 -20.62 7.70
C PRO A 182 21.00 -21.39 6.97
N GLU A 183 21.33 -22.61 6.56
CA GLU A 183 20.38 -23.45 5.83
C GLU A 183 19.06 -23.61 6.58
N LEU A 184 19.14 -23.64 7.89
CA LEU A 184 17.95 -23.80 8.73
C LEU A 184 16.98 -22.65 8.56
N LEU A 185 17.49 -21.42 8.42
CA LEU A 185 16.63 -20.25 8.19
C LEU A 185 15.97 -20.31 6.82
N GLY A 186 16.67 -20.82 5.83
CA GLY A 186 16.10 -21.02 4.51
C GLY A 186 14.94 -22.00 4.52
N ILE A 187 15.11 -23.11 5.28
CA ILE A 187 14.08 -24.12 5.39
C ILE A 187 12.86 -23.59 6.13
N VAL A 188 13.08 -22.84 7.22
CA VAL A 188 11.98 -22.23 7.97
C VAL A 188 11.23 -21.23 7.08
N SER A 189 11.95 -20.44 6.29
CA SER A 189 11.33 -19.52 5.35
C SER A 189 10.50 -20.25 4.31
N GLN A 190 11.00 -21.38 3.80
CA GLN A 190 10.25 -22.18 2.84
C GLN A 190 8.99 -22.77 3.44
N VAL A 191 9.07 -23.27 4.68
CA VAL A 191 7.89 -23.80 5.35
C VAL A 191 6.86 -22.69 5.55
N GLN A 192 7.31 -21.51 5.95
CA GLN A 192 6.41 -20.39 6.14
C GLN A 192 5.81 -19.90 4.82
N ARG A 193 6.60 -19.88 3.75
CA ARG A 193 6.07 -19.54 2.44
C ARG A 193 5.00 -20.54 2.00
N LEU A 194 5.26 -21.81 2.21
CA LEU A 194 4.28 -22.84 1.87
C LEU A 194 2.99 -22.67 2.67
N SER A 195 3.10 -22.32 3.93
CA SER A 195 1.90 -22.11 4.74
C SER A 195 1.15 -20.84 4.33
N LEU A 196 1.85 -19.79 3.85
CA LEU A 196 1.21 -18.60 3.36
C LEU A 196 0.58 -18.80 1.99
N GLU A 197 1.24 -19.56 1.12
CA GLU A 197 0.72 -19.86 -0.20
C GLU A 197 -0.41 -20.87 -0.16
N GLY A 198 -0.49 -21.62 0.92
CA GLY A 198 -1.39 -22.73 1.04
C GLY A 198 -2.77 -22.41 1.58
N SER A 199 -3.28 -21.21 1.37
CA SER A 199 -4.59 -20.86 1.96
C SER A 199 -5.75 -21.50 1.21
N GLY A 200 -5.63 -22.72 0.73
CA GLY A 200 -6.78 -23.28 0.09
C GLY A 200 -6.69 -24.63 -0.57
N GLY A 201 -5.64 -25.34 -0.42
CA GLY A 201 -5.56 -26.60 -1.14
C GLY A 201 -5.12 -27.77 -0.29
N ARG A 202 -5.74 -28.93 -0.51
CA ARG A 202 -5.26 -30.17 0.10
C ARG A 202 -3.80 -30.43 -0.25
N THR A 203 -3.39 -30.02 -1.45
CA THR A 203 -2.02 -30.21 -1.92
C THR A 203 -1.01 -29.47 -1.08
N SER A 204 -1.34 -28.24 -0.66
CA SER A 204 -0.42 -27.47 0.18
C SER A 204 -0.37 -28.00 1.60
N GLU A 205 -1.46 -28.58 2.12
CA GLU A 205 -1.43 -29.23 3.43
C GLU A 205 -0.58 -30.50 3.38
N VAL A 206 -0.71 -31.29 2.32
CA VAL A 206 0.09 -32.48 2.14
C VAL A 206 1.56 -32.11 1.98
N LEU A 207 1.85 -31.07 1.18
CA LEU A 207 3.22 -30.59 1.03
C LEU A 207 3.78 -30.07 2.34
N ARG A 208 2.97 -29.33 3.10
CA ARG A 208 3.40 -28.83 4.40
C ARG A 208 3.69 -29.99 5.35
N GLN A 209 2.82 -30.99 5.38
CA GLN A 209 3.00 -32.15 6.21
C GLN A 209 4.23 -32.95 5.79
N ASN A 210 4.43 -33.10 4.48
CA ASN A 210 5.61 -33.83 3.96
C ASN A 210 6.90 -33.07 4.27
N VAL A 211 6.90 -31.73 4.15
CA VAL A 211 8.07 -30.92 4.49
C VAL A 211 8.34 -31.04 5.99
N VAL A 212 7.29 -30.94 6.82
CA VAL A 212 7.45 -31.13 8.26
C VAL A 212 7.98 -32.52 8.57
N ASN A 213 7.44 -33.55 7.92
CA ASN A 213 7.86 -34.91 8.16
C ASN A 213 9.28 -35.19 7.65
N SER A 214 9.69 -34.55 6.55
CA SER A 214 11.02 -34.81 5.97
C SER A 214 12.11 -33.99 6.64
N VAL A 215 11.75 -32.82 7.19
CA VAL A 215 12.71 -31.95 7.85
C VAL A 215 12.46 -31.92 9.35
N LEU A 216 11.81 -32.96 9.84
CA LEU A 216 11.40 -33.04 11.24
C LEU A 216 12.60 -33.00 12.17
N SER A 217 13.07 -31.81 12.46
CA SER A 217 14.03 -31.60 13.53
C SER A 217 13.27 -31.22 14.80
N GLU A 218 13.80 -31.64 15.94
CA GLU A 218 13.23 -31.27 17.22
C GLU A 218 13.16 -29.74 17.36
N ALA A 219 14.13 -29.04 16.76
CA ALA A 219 14.18 -27.60 16.81
C ALA A 219 12.96 -26.96 16.09
N LEU A 220 12.55 -27.54 14.96
CA LEU A 220 11.40 -27.02 14.21
C LEU A 220 10.09 -27.26 14.97
N ILE A 221 9.95 -28.43 15.59
CA ILE A 221 8.77 -28.74 16.38
C ILE A 221 8.69 -27.83 17.60
N LYS A 222 9.82 -27.62 18.28
CA LYS A 222 9.88 -26.72 19.44
C LYS A 222 9.55 -25.28 19.04
N ASP A 223 9.92 -24.86 17.82
CA ASP A 223 9.59 -23.52 17.34
C ASP A 223 8.09 -23.34 17.22
N LEU A 224 7.32 -24.40 16.92
CA LEU A 224 5.87 -24.33 16.87
C LEU A 224 5.23 -24.13 18.25
N GLU A 225 5.94 -24.42 19.32
CA GLU A 225 5.47 -24.20 20.68
C GLU A 225 5.78 -22.79 21.20
N ALA A 226 6.56 -22.02 20.45
CA ALA A 226 6.93 -20.66 20.86
C ALA A 226 5.70 -19.75 20.91
N THR A 227 5.82 -18.68 21.68
CA THR A 227 4.79 -17.64 21.77
C THR A 227 5.42 -16.28 21.55
N LEU A 228 4.60 -15.23 21.55
CA LEU A 228 5.12 -13.88 21.45
C LEU A 228 6.15 -13.59 22.55
N THR A 229 5.89 -14.08 23.76
CA THR A 229 6.74 -13.76 24.90
C THR A 229 7.84 -14.78 25.17
N HIS A 230 7.83 -15.93 24.48
CA HIS A 230 8.79 -17.01 24.75
C HIS A 230 9.22 -17.69 23.46
N SER A 231 10.51 -17.82 23.26
CA SER A 231 11.06 -18.72 22.24
C SER A 231 11.42 -20.06 22.91
N VAL A 232 11.26 -21.14 22.13
CA VAL A 232 11.54 -22.49 22.64
C VAL A 232 12.29 -23.24 21.54
N PRO A 233 13.57 -23.57 21.72
CA PRO A 233 14.45 -23.11 22.80
C PRO A 233 14.84 -21.65 22.61
N PRO A 234 15.29 -20.98 23.66
CA PRO A 234 15.77 -19.59 23.49
C PRO A 234 16.95 -19.55 22.51
N LEU A 235 16.97 -18.53 21.68
CA LEU A 235 18.06 -18.34 20.74
C LEU A 235 19.36 -18.06 21.48
N SER A 236 20.47 -18.60 20.96
CA SER A 236 21.77 -18.38 21.58
C SER A 236 22.12 -16.90 21.54
N GLN A 237 22.56 -16.36 22.66
CA GLN A 237 22.94 -14.95 22.73
C GLN A 237 24.12 -14.64 21.82
N ALA A 238 25.03 -15.60 21.66
CA ALA A 238 26.20 -15.42 20.79
C ALA A 238 25.82 -15.29 19.32
N SER A 239 24.66 -15.82 18.93
CA SER A 239 24.24 -15.79 17.53
C SER A 239 23.24 -14.68 17.19
N LEU A 240 22.82 -13.89 18.18
CA LEU A 240 21.83 -12.83 17.91
C LEU A 240 22.49 -11.63 17.24
N SER A 241 21.96 -11.28 16.06
CA SER A 241 22.32 -10.06 15.36
C SER A 241 21.26 -9.01 15.63
N VAL A 242 21.41 -8.32 16.75
CA VAL A 242 20.45 -7.29 17.18
C VAL A 242 20.85 -5.96 16.55
N PRO A 243 19.93 -5.28 15.86
CA PRO A 243 20.30 -4.00 15.27
C PRO A 243 20.56 -2.95 16.32
N ALA A 244 21.29 -1.90 15.92
CA ALA A 244 21.53 -0.77 16.82
C ALA A 244 20.22 -0.05 17.10
N ALA A 245 20.11 0.51 18.31
CA ALA A 245 18.91 1.28 18.65
C ALA A 245 18.85 2.54 17.81
N PRO A 246 17.67 2.87 17.25
CA PRO A 246 17.55 4.13 16.51
C PRO A 246 17.79 5.30 17.44
N PRO A 247 18.50 6.35 16.99
CA PRO A 247 18.71 7.50 17.87
C PRO A 247 17.39 8.21 18.15
N GLU A 248 17.16 8.54 19.41
CA GLU A 248 16.00 9.33 19.78
C GLU A 248 16.21 10.76 19.33
N TYR A 249 15.12 11.42 18.90
CA TYR A 249 15.26 12.77 18.35
C TYR A 249 14.16 13.74 18.75
N LEU A 250 13.11 13.29 19.43
CA LEU A 250 12.02 14.18 19.83
C LEU A 250 12.11 14.48 21.33
N GLN A 251 11.87 15.74 21.67
CA GLN A 251 11.65 16.18 23.03
C GLN A 251 10.21 16.61 23.14
N VAL A 252 9.49 16.08 24.13
CA VAL A 252 8.06 16.32 24.29
C VAL A 252 7.82 17.09 25.59
N HIS A 253 7.05 18.18 25.49
CA HIS A 253 6.55 18.92 26.62
C HIS A 253 5.04 18.86 26.62
N LEU A 254 4.43 18.56 27.75
CA LEU A 254 2.98 18.57 27.88
C LEU A 254 2.60 19.89 28.56
N LEU A 255 1.86 20.72 27.82
CA LEU A 255 1.42 22.02 28.30
C LEU A 255 0.05 21.90 28.96
N GLU A 256 -0.29 22.85 29.81
CA GLU A 256 -1.60 22.88 30.45
C GLU A 256 -2.71 22.83 29.41
N PRO A 257 -3.87 22.22 29.74
CA PRO A 257 -4.96 22.16 28.77
C PRO A 257 -5.37 23.55 28.29
N ALA A 258 -5.74 23.60 26.99
CA ALA A 258 -6.19 24.85 26.38
C ALA A 258 -7.55 25.26 26.93
N GLY A 259 -7.80 26.58 27.03
CA GLY A 259 -9.12 27.05 27.24
C GLY A 259 -10.01 26.76 26.03
N GLU A 260 -11.32 26.91 26.22
CA GLU A 260 -12.28 26.60 25.17
C GLU A 260 -12.01 27.33 23.85
N GLU A 261 -11.36 28.50 23.93
CA GLU A 261 -11.08 29.33 22.76
C GLU A 261 -9.93 28.82 21.89
N GLU A 262 -9.07 27.93 22.41
CA GLU A 262 -7.88 27.48 21.70
C GLU A 262 -7.97 26.02 21.20
N SER A 263 -9.14 25.40 21.28
CA SER A 263 -9.25 23.94 21.16
C SER A 263 -9.55 23.45 19.75
N GLN A 264 -9.12 24.15 18.69
CA GLN A 264 -9.48 23.74 17.33
C GLN A 264 -8.27 23.21 16.55
N ALA A 265 -7.74 22.08 17.00
CA ALA A 265 -6.75 21.37 16.20
C ALA A 265 -7.45 20.67 15.03
N SER A 266 -6.82 20.70 13.88
CA SER A 266 -7.30 19.98 12.71
C SER A 266 -6.22 19.00 12.23
N VAL A 267 -6.65 17.91 11.60
CA VAL A 267 -5.71 16.94 11.06
C VAL A 267 -4.91 17.61 9.95
N PRO A 268 -3.56 17.56 10.00
CA PRO A 268 -2.78 18.15 8.92
C PRO A 268 -3.05 17.45 7.60
N SER A 269 -3.30 18.22 6.56
CA SER A 269 -3.54 17.69 5.22
C SER A 269 -3.01 18.66 4.19
N ALA A 270 -2.23 18.15 3.23
CA ALA A 270 -1.77 18.95 2.11
C ALA A 270 -2.85 19.14 1.06
N ASP A 271 -3.90 18.32 1.09
CA ASP A 271 -4.98 18.34 0.11
C ASP A 271 -6.24 18.94 0.73
N PRO A 272 -7.15 19.48 -0.10
CA PRO A 272 -8.40 19.99 0.43
C PRO A 272 -9.20 18.92 1.15
N VAL A 273 -9.87 19.32 2.23
CA VAL A 273 -10.71 18.43 3.04
C VAL A 273 -12.13 18.98 3.02
N PHE A 274 -13.09 18.09 2.76
CA PHE A 274 -14.51 18.44 2.73
C PHE A 274 -15.26 17.68 3.81
N LEU A 275 -15.96 18.40 4.66
CA LEU A 275 -16.83 17.78 5.68
C LEU A 275 -18.22 17.63 5.07
N LEU A 276 -18.68 16.40 4.91
CA LEU A 276 -19.88 16.08 4.15
C LEU A 276 -20.86 15.27 4.99
N PRO A 277 -22.17 15.62 4.92
CA PRO A 277 -23.17 14.81 5.62
C PRO A 277 -23.43 13.49 4.90
N ILE A 278 -23.67 12.45 5.67
CA ILE A 278 -24.09 11.16 5.15
C ILE A 278 -25.61 11.18 5.05
N SER A 279 -26.13 11.14 3.82
CA SER A 279 -27.56 11.25 3.58
C SER A 279 -28.27 9.90 3.49
N LYS A 280 -27.50 8.79 3.35
CA LYS A 280 -28.11 7.47 3.16
C LYS A 280 -27.06 6.40 3.47
N ALA A 281 -27.52 5.30 4.06
CA ALA A 281 -26.65 4.14 4.26
C ALA A 281 -27.49 2.88 4.00
N VAL A 282 -26.97 1.99 3.16
CA VAL A 282 -27.69 0.77 2.73
C VAL A 282 -26.77 -0.43 2.92
N GLN A 283 -27.30 -1.49 3.51
CA GLN A 283 -26.59 -2.76 3.57
C GLN A 283 -26.84 -3.52 2.26
N LEU A 284 -25.77 -3.83 1.56
CA LEU A 284 -25.86 -4.50 0.25
C LEU A 284 -25.86 -6.03 0.35
N THR A 285 -25.27 -6.57 1.42
CA THR A 285 -25.25 -8.03 1.63
C THR A 285 -26.50 -8.48 2.35
N ARG A 286 -26.83 -9.77 2.19
CA ARG A 286 -28.00 -10.38 2.82
C ARG A 286 -27.57 -11.56 3.69
N ASN A 287 -27.78 -11.45 5.00
CA ASN A 287 -27.58 -12.56 5.95
C ASN A 287 -26.26 -13.32 5.72
N ASP A 288 -25.18 -12.57 5.44
CA ASP A 288 -23.88 -13.17 5.20
C ASP A 288 -23.13 -13.25 6.52
N PRO A 289 -22.80 -14.45 7.02
CA PRO A 289 -22.13 -14.56 8.32
C PRO A 289 -20.68 -14.11 8.27
N VAL A 290 -20.08 -13.95 7.09
CA VAL A 290 -18.67 -13.64 6.95
C VAL A 290 -18.46 -12.16 6.63
N LYS A 291 -19.39 -11.55 5.89
CA LYS A 291 -19.14 -10.26 5.27
C LYS A 291 -20.38 -9.37 5.34
N THR A 292 -20.20 -8.12 5.77
CA THR A 292 -21.22 -7.09 5.68
C THR A 292 -20.68 -5.97 4.80
N THR A 293 -21.40 -5.66 3.73
CA THR A 293 -21.01 -4.62 2.77
C THR A 293 -22.04 -3.50 2.84
N LEU A 294 -21.55 -2.27 2.97
CA LEU A 294 -22.41 -1.09 3.06
C LEU A 294 -22.15 -0.17 1.89
N LEU A 295 -23.21 0.50 1.46
CA LEU A 295 -23.13 1.65 0.55
C LEU A 295 -23.50 2.90 1.33
N LEU A 296 -22.68 3.93 1.27
CA LEU A 296 -22.97 5.21 1.89
C LEU A 296 -23.12 6.28 0.81
N GLU A 297 -24.07 7.19 1.04
CA GLU A 297 -24.30 8.35 0.18
C GLU A 297 -23.90 9.60 0.92
N LEU A 298 -23.06 10.40 0.31
CA LEU A 298 -22.64 11.71 0.86
C LEU A 298 -23.29 12.81 0.04
N ASP A 299 -23.68 13.88 0.73
CA ASP A 299 -24.31 15.04 0.09
C ASP A 299 -23.23 16.08 -0.20
N ILE A 300 -22.97 16.32 -1.50
CA ILE A 300 -21.98 17.31 -1.94
C ILE A 300 -22.64 18.55 -2.55
N SER A 301 -23.97 18.66 -2.42
CA SER A 301 -24.72 19.71 -3.12
C SER A 301 -24.36 21.13 -2.65
N LYS A 302 -23.85 21.25 -1.43
CA LYS A 302 -23.50 22.58 -0.86
C LYS A 302 -22.00 22.87 -0.93
N LYS A 303 -21.23 22.04 -1.64
CA LYS A 303 -19.78 22.21 -1.72
C LYS A 303 -19.34 22.40 -3.17
N ASP A 304 -18.25 23.13 -3.35
CA ASP A 304 -17.60 23.27 -4.66
C ASP A 304 -16.74 22.03 -4.90
N PHE A 305 -17.37 20.99 -5.38
CA PHE A 305 -16.78 19.65 -5.42
C PHE A 305 -17.31 18.92 -6.66
N SER A 306 -16.42 18.39 -7.45
CA SER A 306 -16.79 17.60 -8.61
C SER A 306 -15.86 16.40 -8.74
N TYR A 307 -16.35 15.34 -9.40
CA TYR A 307 -15.59 14.14 -9.60
C TYR A 307 -16.06 13.43 -10.88
N GLN A 308 -15.24 12.54 -11.37
CA GLN A 308 -15.59 11.67 -12.50
C GLN A 308 -15.61 10.21 -12.02
N PRO A 309 -16.51 9.37 -12.56
CA PRO A 309 -16.42 7.93 -12.29
C PRO A 309 -15.02 7.41 -12.63
N GLY A 310 -14.47 6.61 -11.73
CA GLY A 310 -13.10 6.14 -11.81
C GLY A 310 -12.16 6.88 -10.90
N ASP A 311 -12.55 8.08 -10.44
CA ASP A 311 -11.79 8.81 -9.43
C ASP A 311 -11.97 8.15 -8.06
N ALA A 312 -11.12 8.54 -7.13
CA ALA A 312 -11.15 8.03 -5.76
C ALA A 312 -10.95 9.18 -4.77
N PHE A 313 -11.28 8.91 -3.53
CA PHE A 313 -11.12 9.85 -2.43
C PHE A 313 -10.68 9.08 -1.20
N SER A 314 -10.24 9.81 -0.18
CA SER A 314 -9.85 9.21 1.09
C SER A 314 -10.80 9.69 2.19
N VAL A 315 -11.14 8.78 3.10
CA VAL A 315 -11.92 9.11 4.30
C VAL A 315 -10.94 9.33 5.44
N ILE A 316 -11.08 10.46 6.13
CA ILE A 316 -10.29 10.78 7.31
C ILE A 316 -11.05 10.23 8.51
N CYS A 317 -10.46 9.24 9.18
CA CYS A 317 -11.15 8.50 10.23
C CYS A 317 -10.34 8.53 11.53
N PRO A 318 -11.02 8.44 12.69
CA PRO A 318 -10.32 8.39 13.97
C PRO A 318 -10.07 6.97 14.41
N ASN A 319 -9.17 6.81 15.37
CA ASN A 319 -9.03 5.56 16.11
C ASN A 319 -10.21 5.35 17.05
N ASN A 320 -10.42 4.11 17.45
CA ASN A 320 -11.48 3.74 18.39
C ASN A 320 -11.21 4.36 19.77
N ASP A 321 -12.24 4.98 20.35
CA ASP A 321 -12.11 5.68 21.63
C ASP A 321 -11.59 4.79 22.75
N LEU A 322 -12.10 3.56 22.85
CA LEU A 322 -11.69 2.65 23.91
C LEU A 322 -10.22 2.24 23.74
N GLU A 323 -9.79 2.00 22.52
CA GLU A 323 -8.40 1.64 22.26
C GLU A 323 -7.46 2.80 22.60
N VAL A 324 -7.85 4.02 22.25
CA VAL A 324 -7.05 5.21 22.62
C VAL A 324 -6.96 5.33 24.14
N GLN A 325 -8.09 5.17 24.83
CA GLN A 325 -8.10 5.26 26.29
C GLN A 325 -7.23 4.19 26.92
N ASN A 326 -7.34 2.95 26.43
CA ASN A 326 -6.53 1.84 26.96
C ASN A 326 -5.04 2.08 26.74
N LEU A 327 -4.66 2.61 25.59
CA LEU A 327 -3.25 2.90 25.31
C LEU A 327 -2.74 4.01 26.21
N LEU A 328 -3.50 5.09 26.36
CA LEU A 328 -3.10 6.18 27.25
C LEU A 328 -2.96 5.70 28.70
N GLU A 329 -3.87 4.83 29.16
CA GLU A 329 -3.77 4.26 30.50
C GLU A 329 -2.52 3.40 30.64
N ARG A 330 -2.22 2.58 29.66
CA ARG A 330 -1.03 1.72 29.71
C ARG A 330 0.26 2.54 29.71
N LEU A 331 0.25 3.68 29.01
CA LEU A 331 1.40 4.58 28.99
C LEU A 331 1.46 5.51 30.20
N GLU A 332 0.48 5.41 31.12
CA GLU A 332 0.37 6.24 32.32
C GLU A 332 0.17 7.73 31.97
N LEU A 333 -0.60 7.97 30.89
CA LEU A 333 -0.88 9.31 30.40
C LEU A 333 -2.38 9.67 30.41
N ALA A 334 -3.22 8.80 30.98
CA ALA A 334 -4.67 9.01 30.93
C ALA A 334 -5.10 10.32 31.61
N ASP A 335 -4.42 10.67 32.70
CA ASP A 335 -4.74 11.92 33.42
C ASP A 335 -4.25 13.17 32.68
N LYS A 336 -3.48 13.00 31.61
CA LYS A 336 -2.93 14.11 30.81
C LYS A 336 -3.52 14.18 29.42
N ARG A 337 -4.66 13.53 29.20
CA ARG A 337 -5.22 13.39 27.85
C ARG A 337 -5.59 14.73 27.23
N GLU A 338 -5.92 15.74 28.04
CA GLU A 338 -6.28 17.06 27.53
C GLU A 338 -5.09 18.02 27.50
N HIS A 339 -3.92 17.61 27.99
CA HIS A 339 -2.72 18.43 27.91
C HIS A 339 -2.29 18.55 26.45
N ARG A 340 -1.70 19.70 26.10
CA ARG A 340 -1.28 19.98 24.74
C ARG A 340 0.15 19.54 24.52
N VAL A 341 0.42 18.97 23.35
CA VAL A 341 1.73 18.41 23.02
C VAL A 341 2.56 19.48 22.30
N LEU A 342 3.74 19.75 22.85
CA LEU A 342 4.72 20.62 22.21
C LEU A 342 5.97 19.80 21.91
N LEU A 343 6.35 19.73 20.65
CA LEU A 343 7.49 18.95 20.19
C LEU A 343 8.65 19.85 19.79
N ASN A 344 9.85 19.43 20.17
CA ASN A 344 11.11 20.01 19.68
C ASN A 344 12.02 18.86 19.27
N VAL A 345 12.94 19.15 18.37
CA VAL A 345 14.01 18.20 18.06
C VAL A 345 15.04 18.31 19.20
N LYS A 346 15.49 17.17 19.71
CA LYS A 346 16.52 17.15 20.76
C LYS A 346 17.80 17.82 20.26
N THR A 347 18.35 18.72 21.06
CA THR A 347 19.55 19.46 20.66
C THR A 347 20.77 18.56 20.50
N ASP A 348 20.81 17.46 21.24
CA ASP A 348 21.96 16.55 21.26
C ASP A 348 21.69 15.26 20.47
N THR A 349 20.65 15.24 19.63
CA THR A 349 20.32 14.01 18.92
C THR A 349 21.41 13.63 17.93
N LYS A 350 21.68 12.34 17.83
CA LYS A 350 22.59 11.77 16.86
C LYS A 350 21.88 11.43 15.55
N LYS A 351 20.55 11.60 15.48
CA LYS A 351 19.84 11.35 14.24
C LYS A 351 20.08 12.50 13.27
N LYS A 352 20.71 12.17 12.14
CA LYS A 352 21.02 13.17 11.13
C LYS A 352 19.73 13.56 10.38
N GLY A 353 19.57 14.87 10.17
CA GLY A 353 18.39 15.39 9.50
C GLY A 353 17.10 15.27 10.28
N ALA A 354 17.20 15.18 11.62
CA ALA A 354 16.01 15.06 12.46
C ALA A 354 15.09 16.28 12.27
N ALA A 355 13.80 16.00 12.11
CA ALA A 355 12.80 17.03 11.94
C ALA A 355 11.53 16.62 12.67
N LEU A 356 10.69 17.60 12.95
CA LEU A 356 9.42 17.33 13.61
C LEU A 356 8.48 16.57 12.66
N PRO A 357 7.76 15.56 13.16
CA PRO A 357 6.79 14.88 12.30
C PRO A 357 5.72 15.84 11.81
N GLN A 358 5.48 15.84 10.51
CA GLN A 358 4.52 16.75 9.91
C GLN A 358 3.08 16.40 10.27
N HIS A 359 2.83 15.16 10.67
CA HIS A 359 1.48 14.69 10.98
C HIS A 359 1.05 15.03 12.41
N VAL A 360 1.93 15.62 13.22
CA VAL A 360 1.57 16.01 14.59
C VAL A 360 1.23 17.51 14.57
N PRO A 361 -0.04 17.88 14.81
CA PRO A 361 -0.40 19.30 14.83
C PRO A 361 0.24 20.00 16.01
N GLU A 362 0.59 21.26 15.79
CA GLU A 362 1.20 22.07 16.85
C GLU A 362 0.18 22.31 17.97
N ARG A 363 0.60 21.99 19.19
CA ARG A 363 -0.17 22.25 20.42
C ARG A 363 -1.53 21.57 20.47
N CYS A 364 -1.69 20.43 19.78
CA CYS A 364 -2.93 19.67 19.92
C CYS A 364 -2.93 18.89 21.23
N SER A 365 -4.13 18.55 21.72
CA SER A 365 -4.21 17.73 22.93
C SER A 365 -3.67 16.32 22.67
N LEU A 366 -3.22 15.69 23.73
CA LEU A 366 -2.75 14.31 23.64
C LEU A 366 -3.86 13.40 23.14
N HIS A 367 -5.09 13.61 23.59
CA HIS A 367 -6.24 12.84 23.13
C HIS A 367 -6.48 13.02 21.63
N PHE A 368 -6.42 14.27 21.12
CA PHE A 368 -6.59 14.53 19.70
C PHE A 368 -5.49 13.82 18.90
N LEU A 369 -4.25 13.91 19.38
CA LEU A 369 -3.11 13.29 18.69
C LEU A 369 -3.32 11.79 18.53
N PHE A 370 -3.68 11.09 19.61
CA PHE A 370 -3.84 9.64 19.57
C PHE A 370 -5.14 9.23 18.85
N THR A 371 -6.14 10.09 18.83
CA THR A 371 -7.40 9.78 18.17
C THR A 371 -7.34 9.98 16.66
N TRP A 372 -6.71 11.08 16.22
CA TRP A 372 -6.82 11.49 14.82
C TRP A 372 -5.52 11.46 14.03
N CYS A 373 -4.37 11.35 14.68
CA CYS A 373 -3.11 11.59 13.99
C CYS A 373 -2.19 10.38 13.93
N LEU A 374 -2.31 9.44 14.85
CA LEU A 374 -1.38 8.32 14.96
C LEU A 374 -2.06 7.00 14.63
N GLU A 375 -1.38 6.15 13.86
CA GLU A 375 -1.88 4.82 13.51
C GLU A 375 -1.56 3.87 14.66
N ILE A 376 -2.40 3.88 15.71
CA ILE A 376 -2.10 3.09 16.91
C ILE A 376 -2.27 1.59 16.68
N ARG A 377 -2.94 1.19 15.60
CA ARG A 377 -3.10 -0.21 15.22
C ARG A 377 -1.98 -0.74 14.34
N ALA A 378 -1.03 0.11 13.94
CA ALA A 378 0.10 -0.35 13.12
C ALA A 378 0.89 -1.41 13.88
N VAL A 379 1.31 -2.45 13.17
CA VAL A 379 2.20 -3.44 13.76
C VAL A 379 3.56 -2.78 13.97
N PRO A 380 4.07 -2.74 15.20
CA PRO A 380 5.38 -2.11 15.43
C PRO A 380 6.46 -2.79 14.61
N LYS A 381 7.32 -1.99 14.00
CA LYS A 381 8.41 -2.50 13.18
C LYS A 381 9.57 -2.94 14.07
N LYS A 382 10.52 -3.67 13.50
CA LYS A 382 11.65 -4.16 14.26
C LYS A 382 12.44 -3.03 14.92
N ALA A 383 12.56 -1.88 14.24
CA ALA A 383 13.23 -0.74 14.85
C ALA A 383 12.52 -0.28 16.12
N CYS A 384 11.19 -0.32 16.12
CA CYS A 384 10.41 0.03 17.31
C CYS A 384 10.67 -0.99 18.44
N LEU A 385 10.64 -2.28 18.12
CA LEU A 385 10.92 -3.30 19.12
C LEU A 385 12.32 -3.12 19.71
N ARG A 386 13.30 -2.79 18.88
CA ARG A 386 14.65 -2.53 19.35
C ARG A 386 14.69 -1.37 20.34
N ALA A 387 13.97 -0.29 20.00
CA ALA A 387 13.91 0.87 20.90
C ALA A 387 13.19 0.52 22.20
N LEU A 388 12.10 -0.23 22.11
CA LEU A 388 11.32 -0.62 23.31
C LEU A 388 12.15 -1.51 24.24
N ALA A 389 13.05 -2.32 23.71
CA ALA A 389 13.88 -3.20 24.54
C ALA A 389 14.69 -2.39 25.58
N ASP A 390 15.14 -1.19 25.20
CA ASP A 390 15.93 -0.35 26.11
C ASP A 390 15.08 0.26 27.22
N TYR A 391 13.75 0.17 27.13
CA TYR A 391 12.85 0.67 28.16
C TYR A 391 12.10 -0.47 28.85
N THR A 392 12.67 -1.67 28.80
CA THR A 392 12.08 -2.87 29.41
C THR A 392 12.98 -3.32 30.53
N SER A 393 12.44 -3.33 31.75
CA SER A 393 13.26 -3.58 32.96
C SER A 393 13.45 -5.08 33.25
N ASP A 394 12.47 -5.92 32.91
CA ASP A 394 12.59 -7.36 33.13
C ASP A 394 13.55 -7.96 32.10
N SER A 395 14.55 -8.69 32.56
CA SER A 395 15.60 -9.20 31.69
C SER A 395 15.08 -10.21 30.67
N ALA A 396 14.13 -11.04 31.04
CA ALA A 396 13.56 -12.03 30.12
C ALA A 396 12.72 -11.33 29.03
N GLU A 397 11.96 -10.33 29.43
CA GLU A 397 11.16 -9.56 28.44
C GLU A 397 12.06 -8.77 27.50
N LYS A 398 13.08 -8.14 28.04
CA LYS A 398 14.04 -7.40 27.21
C LYS A 398 14.71 -8.34 26.20
N ARG A 399 15.14 -9.50 26.67
CA ARG A 399 15.76 -10.51 25.82
C ARG A 399 14.81 -10.93 24.69
N ARG A 400 13.54 -11.17 25.02
CA ARG A 400 12.58 -11.60 24.00
C ARG A 400 12.38 -10.51 22.93
N LEU A 401 12.29 -9.25 23.34
CA LEU A 401 12.18 -8.15 22.39
C LEU A 401 13.41 -8.09 21.49
N GLN A 402 14.59 -8.33 22.05
CA GLN A 402 15.82 -8.36 21.25
C GLN A 402 15.80 -9.53 20.24
N GLU A 403 15.28 -10.69 20.65
CA GLU A 403 15.12 -11.82 19.74
C GLU A 403 14.18 -11.46 18.58
N LEU A 404 13.04 -10.86 18.90
CA LEU A 404 12.04 -10.54 17.88
C LEU A 404 12.55 -9.54 16.85
N CYS A 405 13.40 -8.61 17.25
CA CYS A 405 13.95 -7.62 16.32
C CYS A 405 15.26 -8.07 15.68
N SER A 406 15.81 -9.20 16.10
CA SER A 406 17.07 -9.71 15.54
C SER A 406 16.86 -10.34 14.16
N LYS A 407 17.95 -10.49 13.44
CA LYS A 407 17.93 -11.19 12.16
C LYS A 407 17.43 -12.63 12.34
N GLN A 408 17.91 -13.30 13.39
CA GLN A 408 17.55 -14.68 13.66
C GLN A 408 16.10 -14.85 14.09
N GLY A 409 15.48 -13.79 14.61
CA GLY A 409 14.08 -13.83 15.05
C GLY A 409 13.06 -13.43 14.02
N THR A 410 13.45 -13.29 12.75
CA THR A 410 12.55 -12.80 11.70
C THR A 410 11.29 -13.67 11.56
N ALA A 411 11.45 -14.99 11.61
CA ALA A 411 10.29 -15.89 11.52
C ALA A 411 9.31 -15.68 12.67
N HIS A 412 9.83 -15.49 13.89
CA HIS A 412 8.98 -15.22 15.04
C HIS A 412 8.33 -13.85 14.96
N TYR A 413 9.06 -12.84 14.50
CA TYR A 413 8.46 -11.53 14.27
C TYR A 413 7.29 -11.63 13.31
N ASN A 414 7.49 -12.29 12.19
CA ASN A 414 6.43 -12.43 11.19
C ASN A 414 5.23 -13.18 11.77
N ARG A 415 5.47 -14.27 12.49
CA ARG A 415 4.39 -15.09 13.04
C ARG A 415 3.64 -14.39 14.17
N PHE A 416 4.36 -13.85 15.15
CA PHE A 416 3.74 -13.36 16.38
C PHE A 416 3.41 -11.88 16.35
N MET A 417 3.99 -11.12 15.42
CA MET A 417 3.69 -9.70 15.29
C MET A 417 2.82 -9.44 14.08
N ARG A 418 3.29 -9.80 12.88
CA ARG A 418 2.60 -9.46 11.65
C ARG A 418 1.36 -10.32 11.41
N ASP A 419 1.53 -11.63 11.41
CA ASP A 419 0.40 -12.54 11.16
C ASP A 419 -0.63 -12.46 12.29
N ALA A 420 -0.17 -12.18 13.49
CA ALA A 420 -1.05 -12.03 14.65
C ALA A 420 -1.72 -10.65 14.72
N CYS A 421 -1.35 -9.73 13.84
CA CYS A 421 -1.89 -8.36 13.82
C CYS A 421 -1.69 -7.67 15.18
N ALA A 422 -0.49 -7.79 15.73
CA ALA A 422 -0.18 -7.21 17.04
C ALA A 422 0.07 -5.71 16.90
N CYS A 423 -0.65 -4.90 17.66
CA CYS A 423 -0.40 -3.46 17.70
C CYS A 423 0.46 -3.11 18.92
N LEU A 424 0.79 -1.83 19.06
CA LEU A 424 1.63 -1.39 20.18
C LEU A 424 1.01 -1.75 21.53
N LEU A 425 -0.29 -1.56 21.68
CA LEU A 425 -0.96 -1.89 22.95
C LEU A 425 -0.84 -3.37 23.26
N ASP A 426 -1.03 -4.24 22.26
CA ASP A 426 -0.86 -5.69 22.45
C ASP A 426 0.56 -5.99 22.94
N LEU A 427 1.53 -5.37 22.31
CA LEU A 427 2.93 -5.60 22.63
C LEU A 427 3.24 -5.13 24.07
N LEU A 428 2.73 -3.97 24.44
CA LEU A 428 2.96 -3.45 25.78
C LEU A 428 2.26 -4.29 26.86
N HIS A 429 1.10 -4.87 26.53
CA HIS A 429 0.43 -5.80 27.45
C HIS A 429 1.20 -7.11 27.58
N ALA A 430 1.80 -7.57 26.48
CA ALA A 430 2.61 -8.80 26.52
C ALA A 430 3.90 -8.62 27.30
N PHE A 431 4.43 -7.40 27.33
CA PHE A 431 5.68 -7.08 28.00
C PHE A 431 5.43 -6.00 29.06
N PRO A 432 4.86 -6.40 30.23
CA PRO A 432 4.42 -5.39 31.19
C PRO A 432 5.52 -4.50 31.74
N SER A 433 6.78 -4.95 31.77
CA SER A 433 7.86 -4.11 32.25
C SER A 433 8.35 -3.09 31.24
N CYS A 434 7.84 -3.11 30.02
CA CYS A 434 8.20 -2.13 29.03
C CYS A 434 7.41 -0.85 29.26
N GLN A 435 8.12 0.23 29.55
CA GLN A 435 7.48 1.53 29.81
C GLN A 435 8.18 2.59 28.97
N PRO A 436 7.77 2.73 27.69
CA PRO A 436 8.43 3.71 26.83
C PRO A 436 7.97 5.13 27.17
N PRO A 437 8.86 6.12 27.02
CA PRO A 437 8.44 7.51 27.15
C PRO A 437 7.64 7.96 25.94
N LEU A 438 6.87 9.03 26.11
CA LEU A 438 6.00 9.53 25.06
C LEU A 438 6.78 9.89 23.80
N ASN A 439 7.98 10.45 23.93
CA ASN A 439 8.76 10.80 22.75
C ASN A 439 9.04 9.58 21.86
N LEU A 440 9.33 8.43 22.49
CA LEU A 440 9.60 7.20 21.74
C LEU A 440 8.35 6.74 20.97
N VAL A 441 7.19 6.81 21.63
CA VAL A 441 5.94 6.43 20.99
C VAL A 441 5.68 7.31 19.77
N LEU A 442 5.90 8.62 19.92
CA LEU A 442 5.67 9.55 18.82
C LEU A 442 6.69 9.38 17.68
N GLU A 443 7.91 8.95 18.02
CA GLU A 443 8.93 8.70 17.01
C GLU A 443 8.59 7.47 16.15
N HIS A 444 7.87 6.49 16.71
CA HIS A 444 7.68 5.21 16.05
C HIS A 444 6.26 4.92 15.58
N LEU A 445 5.24 5.62 16.08
CA LEU A 445 3.90 5.44 15.53
C LEU A 445 3.77 6.24 14.24
N PRO A 446 3.36 5.60 13.14
CA PRO A 446 3.22 6.34 11.90
C PRO A 446 1.96 7.20 11.89
N LYS A 447 1.85 8.03 10.85
CA LYS A 447 0.65 8.83 10.62
C LYS A 447 -0.56 7.94 10.41
N LEU A 448 -1.68 8.31 11.03
CA LEU A 448 -2.96 7.65 10.75
C LEU A 448 -3.37 7.97 9.32
N GLN A 449 -3.38 6.96 8.47
CA GLN A 449 -3.60 7.17 7.05
C GLN A 449 -5.09 7.28 6.75
N PRO A 450 -5.48 8.23 5.91
CA PRO A 450 -6.85 8.22 5.38
C PRO A 450 -7.06 6.96 4.53
N ARG A 451 -8.28 6.45 4.51
CA ARG A 451 -8.60 5.21 3.80
C ARG A 451 -9.20 5.52 2.43
N PRO A 452 -8.63 4.95 1.36
CA PRO A 452 -9.10 5.28 0.00
C PRO A 452 -10.33 4.47 -0.39
N TYR A 453 -11.22 5.12 -1.13
CA TYR A 453 -12.40 4.48 -1.71
C TYR A 453 -12.66 5.04 -3.10
N SER A 454 -13.12 4.17 -4.00
CA SER A 454 -13.52 4.61 -5.33
C SER A 454 -14.95 5.15 -5.29
N TYR A 455 -15.22 6.19 -6.07
CA TYR A 455 -16.61 6.64 -6.24
C TYR A 455 -17.41 5.55 -6.92
N ALA A 456 -18.57 5.24 -6.38
CA ALA A 456 -19.48 4.21 -6.89
C ALA A 456 -20.72 4.84 -7.53
N SER A 457 -20.57 6.05 -8.05
CA SER A 457 -21.68 6.79 -8.63
C SER A 457 -21.18 7.73 -9.72
N SER A 458 -22.12 8.22 -10.53
CA SER A 458 -21.92 9.32 -11.45
C SER A 458 -22.78 10.50 -11.01
N SER A 459 -22.22 11.69 -11.04
CA SER A 459 -22.96 12.90 -10.70
C SER A 459 -24.04 13.23 -11.74
N LEU A 460 -23.94 12.69 -12.95
CA LEU A 460 -25.04 12.81 -13.92
C LEU A 460 -26.27 12.02 -13.51
N TYR A 461 -26.06 10.88 -12.86
CA TYR A 461 -27.12 9.98 -12.43
C TYR A 461 -27.66 10.38 -11.06
N HIS A 462 -26.79 10.81 -10.17
CA HIS A 462 -27.12 11.24 -8.81
C HIS A 462 -26.55 12.64 -8.56
N PRO A 463 -27.19 13.69 -9.09
CA PRO A 463 -26.65 15.05 -8.91
C PRO A 463 -26.53 15.42 -7.42
N GLY A 464 -25.41 16.01 -7.07
CA GLY A 464 -25.17 16.43 -5.70
C GLY A 464 -24.86 15.34 -4.73
N LYS A 465 -24.59 14.13 -5.21
CA LYS A 465 -24.34 12.97 -4.36
C LYS A 465 -23.07 12.24 -4.74
N VAL A 466 -22.47 11.58 -3.75
CA VAL A 466 -21.36 10.65 -3.91
C VAL A 466 -21.75 9.34 -3.23
N HIS A 467 -21.54 8.22 -3.93
CA HIS A 467 -21.71 6.90 -3.34
C HIS A 467 -20.35 6.23 -3.21
N PHE A 468 -20.16 5.48 -2.14
CA PHE A 468 -19.01 4.58 -2.03
C PHE A 468 -19.42 3.33 -1.26
N VAL A 469 -18.61 2.28 -1.41
CA VAL A 469 -18.95 0.94 -0.94
C VAL A 469 -17.75 0.40 -0.16
N PHE A 470 -18.02 -0.24 0.96
CA PHE A 470 -16.98 -0.89 1.73
C PHE A 470 -17.50 -2.11 2.45
N ASN A 471 -16.60 -3.08 2.64
CA ASN A 471 -16.84 -4.19 3.56
C ASN A 471 -16.44 -3.76 4.95
N ILE A 472 -17.27 -4.10 5.95
CA ILE A 472 -16.83 -3.92 7.32
C ILE A 472 -15.75 -4.95 7.59
N VAL A 473 -14.53 -4.47 7.75
CA VAL A 473 -13.38 -5.35 7.98
C VAL A 473 -13.45 -5.87 9.40
N GLU A 474 -13.40 -7.19 9.57
CA GLU A 474 -13.27 -7.83 10.86
C GLU A 474 -12.11 -8.80 10.80
N PHE A 475 -11.28 -8.81 11.82
CA PHE A 475 -10.14 -9.71 11.87
C PHE A 475 -9.85 -10.11 13.30
N VAL A 476 -9.12 -11.21 13.42
CA VAL A 476 -8.76 -11.74 14.73
C VAL A 476 -7.31 -11.36 15.01
N SER A 477 -7.10 -10.69 16.14
CA SER A 477 -5.76 -10.46 16.66
C SER A 477 -5.52 -11.51 17.74
N ASN A 478 -4.42 -12.25 17.62
CA ASN A 478 -4.11 -13.32 18.59
C ASN A 478 -2.71 -13.17 19.16
N ALA A 479 -2.29 -11.93 19.36
CA ALA A 479 -0.96 -11.65 19.90
C ALA A 479 -0.82 -12.15 21.34
N THR A 480 -1.80 -11.86 22.19
CA THR A 480 -1.79 -12.31 23.59
C THR A 480 -3.04 -13.14 23.89
N THR A 481 -4.22 -12.59 23.61
CA THR A 481 -5.48 -13.29 23.72
C THR A 481 -6.20 -13.13 22.38
N VAL A 482 -7.09 -14.06 22.07
CA VAL A 482 -7.85 -13.97 20.82
C VAL A 482 -8.89 -12.86 20.97
N VAL A 483 -8.76 -11.82 20.15
CA VAL A 483 -9.64 -10.65 20.17
C VAL A 483 -10.12 -10.39 18.74
N SER A 484 -11.42 -10.24 18.57
CA SER A 484 -11.97 -9.84 17.27
C SER A 484 -12.00 -8.31 17.20
N ARG A 485 -11.48 -7.78 16.10
CA ARG A 485 -11.41 -6.33 15.89
C ARG A 485 -12.05 -5.96 14.57
N LYS A 486 -12.64 -4.77 14.52
CA LYS A 486 -13.10 -4.19 13.27
C LYS A 486 -12.07 -3.21 12.75
N GLY A 487 -12.08 -3.01 11.43
CA GLY A 487 -11.17 -2.05 10.81
C GLY A 487 -11.33 -0.66 11.37
N VAL A 488 -10.26 0.10 11.39
CA VAL A 488 -10.26 1.44 11.98
C VAL A 488 -11.32 2.31 11.29
N CYS A 489 -11.30 2.37 9.97
CA CYS A 489 -12.23 3.20 9.22
C CYS A 489 -13.59 2.54 9.07
N THR A 490 -13.63 1.29 8.62
CA THR A 490 -14.91 0.64 8.31
C THR A 490 -15.74 0.40 9.56
N GLY A 491 -15.10 0.07 10.68
CA GLY A 491 -15.81 -0.08 11.95
C GLY A 491 -16.39 1.25 12.42
N TRP A 492 -15.62 2.33 12.29
CA TRP A 492 -16.06 3.66 12.65
C TRP A 492 -17.25 4.09 11.78
N LEU A 493 -17.13 3.91 10.45
CA LEU A 493 -18.22 4.27 9.54
C LEU A 493 -19.49 3.50 9.87
N ALA A 494 -19.35 2.19 10.14
CA ALA A 494 -20.52 1.38 10.47
C ALA A 494 -21.21 1.88 11.73
N THR A 495 -20.44 2.27 12.74
CA THR A 495 -21.00 2.83 13.97
C THR A 495 -21.72 4.17 13.71
N ARG A 496 -21.14 5.01 12.86
CA ARG A 496 -21.74 6.32 12.54
C ARG A 496 -23.12 6.18 11.90
N VAL A 497 -23.36 5.11 11.15
CA VAL A 497 -24.61 4.96 10.40
C VAL A 497 -25.53 3.91 10.97
N SER A 498 -25.18 3.28 12.10
CA SER A 498 -25.95 2.14 12.61
C SER A 498 -27.41 2.49 12.92
N SER A 499 -27.68 3.72 13.33
CA SER A 499 -29.01 4.13 13.73
C SER A 499 -29.98 4.31 12.56
N PHE A 500 -29.46 4.51 11.33
CA PHE A 500 -30.33 4.71 10.16
C PHE A 500 -29.96 3.83 8.98
N LEU A 501 -29.26 2.73 9.24
CA LEU A 501 -28.88 1.81 8.20
C LEU A 501 -30.11 1.12 7.61
N GLN A 502 -30.27 1.21 6.30
CA GLN A 502 -31.37 0.60 5.59
C GLN A 502 -30.99 -0.82 5.15
N PRO A 503 -31.87 -1.81 5.36
CA PRO A 503 -31.58 -3.12 4.81
C PRO A 503 -31.66 -3.09 3.29
N ASN A 504 -31.09 -4.10 2.64
CA ASN A 504 -31.16 -4.22 1.18
C ASN A 504 -32.59 -4.67 0.81
N SER A 505 -33.52 -3.76 0.93
CA SER A 505 -34.91 -4.00 0.55
C SER A 505 -35.30 -2.90 -0.44
N GLU A 506 -36.25 -3.25 -1.32
CA GLU A 506 -36.73 -2.34 -2.35
C GLU A 506 -37.67 -1.28 -1.83
N ALA A 507 -38.20 -1.46 -0.61
CA ALA A 507 -39.14 -0.51 -0.04
C ALA A 507 -38.39 0.76 0.37
N PRO A 508 -38.84 1.93 -0.10
CA PRO A 508 -38.23 3.17 0.38
C PRO A 508 -38.59 3.38 1.84
N HIS A 509 -37.58 3.54 2.67
CA HIS A 509 -37.78 3.85 4.07
C HIS A 509 -37.77 5.36 4.27
N GLU A 510 -38.72 5.84 5.04
CA GLU A 510 -38.70 7.22 5.45
C GLU A 510 -37.49 7.44 6.30
N ASP A 511 -36.91 8.63 6.16
CA ASP A 511 -35.76 8.99 6.94
C ASP A 511 -36.13 9.03 8.42
N GLY A 512 -35.71 8.01 9.16
CA GLY A 512 -36.02 7.90 10.57
C GLY A 512 -35.03 8.54 11.50
N ARG A 513 -34.13 9.32 10.96
CA ARG A 513 -33.09 9.96 11.78
C ARG A 513 -33.70 11.05 12.65
N GLU A 514 -33.37 10.98 13.92
CA GLU A 514 -33.62 12.08 14.85
C GLU A 514 -32.30 12.82 15.01
N GLY A 515 -32.33 14.13 14.76
CA GLY A 515 -31.17 14.96 14.88
C GLY A 515 -30.40 15.16 13.57
N PRO A 516 -29.27 15.86 13.63
CA PRO A 516 -28.52 16.19 12.41
C PRO A 516 -27.86 14.96 11.81
N ALA A 517 -27.65 14.98 10.48
CA ALA A 517 -26.97 13.91 9.78
C ALA A 517 -25.55 13.77 10.27
N PRO A 518 -25.04 12.55 10.44
CA PRO A 518 -23.62 12.38 10.74
C PRO A 518 -22.79 12.88 9.58
N GLN A 519 -21.63 13.43 9.89
CA GLN A 519 -20.74 13.98 8.89
C GLN A 519 -19.41 13.24 8.90
N ILE A 520 -18.78 13.13 7.74
CA ILE A 520 -17.43 12.61 7.63
C ILE A 520 -16.59 13.55 6.78
N SER A 521 -15.30 13.54 7.02
CA SER A 521 -14.34 14.31 6.24
C SER A 521 -13.71 13.44 5.17
N ILE A 522 -13.71 13.95 3.93
CA ILE A 522 -13.06 13.28 2.83
C ILE A 522 -12.06 14.21 2.15
N SER A 523 -11.11 13.61 1.46
CA SER A 523 -10.14 14.36 0.66
C SER A 523 -10.05 13.70 -0.71
N PRO A 524 -10.32 14.44 -1.81
CA PRO A 524 -10.16 13.84 -3.14
C PRO A 524 -8.73 13.39 -3.37
N ARG A 525 -8.58 12.26 -4.02
CA ARG A 525 -7.26 11.75 -4.38
C ARG A 525 -6.86 12.27 -5.75
N ALA A 526 -5.57 12.20 -6.04
CA ALA A 526 -5.04 12.62 -7.35
C ALA A 526 -5.74 11.86 -8.47
N VAL A 527 -6.07 12.58 -9.53
CA VAL A 527 -6.73 12.00 -10.68
C VAL A 527 -5.78 11.05 -11.40
N THR A 528 -6.26 9.87 -11.75
CA THR A 528 -5.50 8.88 -12.50
C THR A 528 -6.09 8.76 -13.91
N SER A 529 -5.58 7.81 -14.68
CA SER A 529 -6.12 7.53 -16.00
C SER A 529 -7.29 6.55 -16.00
N PHE A 530 -7.74 6.12 -14.82
CA PHE A 530 -8.80 5.13 -14.67
C PHE A 530 -10.16 5.79 -14.91
N HIS A 531 -10.46 6.06 -16.16
CA HIS A 531 -11.70 6.73 -16.60
C HIS A 531 -12.24 6.05 -17.84
N LEU A 532 -13.52 6.27 -18.09
CA LEU A 532 -14.13 5.83 -19.35
C LEU A 532 -13.42 6.50 -20.55
N PRO A 533 -13.33 5.80 -21.68
CA PRO A 533 -12.81 6.45 -22.87
C PRO A 533 -13.69 7.65 -23.27
N THR A 534 -13.08 8.70 -23.79
CA THR A 534 -13.85 9.84 -24.29
C THR A 534 -14.69 9.47 -25.51
N ASP A 535 -14.20 8.54 -26.33
CA ASP A 535 -14.94 8.00 -27.48
C ASP A 535 -15.81 6.83 -27.00
N SER A 536 -17.11 7.04 -26.93
CA SER A 536 -18.05 6.05 -26.40
C SER A 536 -18.20 4.81 -27.29
N SER A 537 -17.70 4.84 -28.51
CA SER A 537 -17.74 3.66 -29.38
C SER A 537 -16.69 2.62 -29.04
N ILE A 538 -15.71 2.97 -28.22
CA ILE A 538 -14.65 2.05 -27.82
C ILE A 538 -15.24 1.01 -26.86
N PRO A 539 -15.06 -0.30 -27.13
CA PRO A 539 -15.54 -1.31 -26.20
C PRO A 539 -14.81 -1.26 -24.86
N ILE A 540 -15.52 -1.57 -23.79
CA ILE A 540 -14.89 -1.67 -22.48
C ILE A 540 -15.21 -3.01 -21.83
N ILE A 541 -14.22 -3.57 -21.15
CA ILE A 541 -14.34 -4.77 -20.35
C ILE A 541 -13.96 -4.41 -18.93
N MET A 542 -14.86 -4.68 -18.00
CA MET A 542 -14.65 -4.35 -16.58
C MET A 542 -14.53 -5.64 -15.78
N VAL A 543 -13.50 -5.74 -14.96
CA VAL A 543 -13.26 -6.89 -14.09
C VAL A 543 -13.20 -6.41 -12.65
N GLY A 544 -14.20 -6.77 -11.85
CA GLY A 544 -14.26 -6.24 -10.49
C GLY A 544 -15.00 -7.17 -9.54
N PRO A 545 -14.30 -8.14 -8.95
CA PRO A 545 -14.94 -9.01 -7.95
C PRO A 545 -15.16 -8.28 -6.63
N GLY A 546 -16.22 -8.66 -5.93
CA GLY A 546 -16.54 -8.10 -4.63
C GLY A 546 -16.75 -6.60 -4.71
N THR A 547 -16.19 -5.86 -3.77
CA THR A 547 -16.30 -4.40 -3.77
C THR A 547 -15.52 -3.73 -4.89
N GLY A 548 -14.72 -4.48 -5.64
CA GLY A 548 -14.10 -3.97 -6.86
C GLY A 548 -15.09 -3.55 -7.92
N ILE A 549 -16.36 -3.93 -7.79
CA ILE A 549 -17.40 -3.48 -8.71
C ILE A 549 -17.70 -1.97 -8.57
N ALA A 550 -17.31 -1.36 -7.46
CA ALA A 550 -17.76 0.00 -7.12
C ALA A 550 -17.53 1.03 -8.24
N PRO A 551 -16.33 1.19 -8.81
CA PRO A 551 -16.17 2.19 -9.86
C PRO A 551 -16.97 1.86 -11.12
N PHE A 552 -17.25 0.59 -11.35
CA PHE A 552 -17.98 0.16 -12.54
C PHE A 552 -19.47 0.48 -12.44
N ILE A 553 -20.01 0.54 -11.24
CA ILE A 553 -21.37 1.06 -11.04
C ILE A 553 -21.40 2.54 -11.47
N GLY A 554 -20.39 3.31 -11.08
CA GLY A 554 -20.28 4.69 -11.54
C GLY A 554 -20.16 4.79 -13.05
N PHE A 555 -19.34 3.92 -13.67
CA PHE A 555 -19.20 3.89 -15.13
C PHE A 555 -20.56 3.61 -15.80
N LEU A 556 -21.29 2.64 -15.29
CA LEU A 556 -22.57 2.25 -15.90
C LEU A 556 -23.61 3.34 -15.73
N GLN A 557 -23.68 3.97 -14.56
CA GLN A 557 -24.58 5.09 -14.33
C GLN A 557 -24.27 6.23 -15.30
N HIS A 558 -23.00 6.53 -15.45
CA HIS A 558 -22.56 7.60 -16.34
C HIS A 558 -22.94 7.31 -17.78
N ARG A 559 -22.68 6.10 -18.24
CA ARG A 559 -23.01 5.67 -19.60
C ARG A 559 -24.50 5.71 -19.87
N GLU A 560 -25.33 5.32 -18.90
CA GLU A 560 -26.78 5.37 -19.09
C GLU A 560 -27.22 6.80 -19.38
N LYS A 561 -26.69 7.77 -18.63
CA LYS A 561 -27.07 9.17 -18.86
C LYS A 561 -26.52 9.70 -20.19
N LEU A 562 -25.32 9.28 -20.58
CA LEU A 562 -24.78 9.67 -21.88
C LEU A 562 -25.62 9.11 -23.02
N GLN A 563 -26.13 7.87 -22.88
CA GLN A 563 -27.01 7.29 -23.89
C GLN A 563 -28.34 8.03 -23.97
N GLU A 564 -28.87 8.44 -22.82
CA GLU A 564 -30.12 9.22 -22.81
C GLU A 564 -29.93 10.57 -23.49
N GLN A 565 -28.77 11.20 -23.30
CA GLN A 565 -28.45 12.49 -23.91
C GLN A 565 -28.18 12.37 -25.40
N ASN A 566 -27.74 11.20 -25.87
CA ASN A 566 -27.39 10.99 -27.27
C ASN A 566 -27.92 9.63 -27.74
N PRO A 567 -29.25 9.49 -27.95
CA PRO A 567 -29.80 8.18 -28.30
C PRO A 567 -29.32 7.64 -29.64
N ALA A 568 -28.88 8.50 -30.53
CA ALA A 568 -28.37 8.09 -31.86
C ALA A 568 -26.86 7.86 -31.84
N GLY A 569 -26.19 8.03 -30.69
CA GLY A 569 -24.75 7.88 -30.62
C GLY A 569 -24.32 6.43 -30.76
N ASP A 570 -23.07 6.28 -31.16
CA ASP A 570 -22.44 4.96 -31.29
C ASP A 570 -21.79 4.57 -29.94
N PHE A 571 -22.35 3.56 -29.31
CA PHE A 571 -21.87 3.08 -28.01
C PHE A 571 -21.35 1.65 -28.19
N GLY A 572 -20.07 1.47 -27.87
CA GLY A 572 -19.42 0.17 -28.01
C GLY A 572 -19.86 -0.82 -26.94
N ALA A 573 -19.44 -2.06 -27.10
CA ALA A 573 -19.76 -3.13 -26.16
C ALA A 573 -19.27 -2.80 -24.76
N VAL A 574 -20.04 -3.19 -23.75
CA VAL A 574 -19.73 -3.00 -22.34
C VAL A 574 -19.90 -4.33 -21.63
N TRP A 575 -18.80 -4.91 -21.20
CA TRP A 575 -18.77 -6.22 -20.56
C TRP A 575 -18.33 -6.07 -19.12
N LEU A 576 -18.98 -6.81 -18.22
CA LEU A 576 -18.61 -6.86 -16.81
C LEU A 576 -18.40 -8.30 -16.38
N PHE A 577 -17.23 -8.56 -15.79
CA PHE A 577 -16.92 -9.82 -15.11
C PHE A 577 -16.94 -9.54 -13.61
N PHE A 578 -17.97 -10.04 -12.94
CA PHE A 578 -18.16 -9.84 -11.50
C PHE A 578 -18.06 -11.18 -10.81
N GLY A 579 -17.49 -11.16 -9.61
CA GLY A 579 -17.39 -12.37 -8.79
C GLY A 579 -17.78 -12.10 -7.36
N CYS A 580 -18.43 -13.09 -6.74
CA CYS A 580 -18.73 -13.04 -5.33
C CYS A 580 -18.72 -14.46 -4.79
N ARG A 581 -18.92 -14.63 -3.48
CA ARG A 581 -18.89 -15.96 -2.87
C ARG A 581 -20.20 -16.70 -3.06
N HIS A 582 -21.33 -16.05 -2.79
CA HIS A 582 -22.64 -16.69 -2.77
C HIS A 582 -23.66 -15.83 -3.49
N GLN A 583 -24.41 -16.45 -4.40
CA GLN A 583 -25.40 -15.73 -5.20
C GLN A 583 -26.45 -15.02 -4.33
N GLU A 584 -26.85 -15.65 -3.24
CA GLU A 584 -27.94 -15.12 -2.41
C GLU A 584 -27.45 -14.28 -1.23
N ARG A 585 -26.15 -14.05 -1.09
CA ARG A 585 -25.61 -13.30 0.05
C ARG A 585 -24.87 -12.05 -0.34
N ASP A 586 -23.88 -12.15 -1.21
CA ASP A 586 -23.00 -11.02 -1.54
C ASP A 586 -22.93 -10.71 -3.03
N TYR A 587 -24.00 -10.97 -3.74
CA TYR A 587 -24.14 -10.54 -5.14
C TYR A 587 -24.55 -9.06 -5.11
N LEU A 588 -23.54 -8.19 -5.07
CA LEU A 588 -23.78 -6.76 -4.90
C LEU A 588 -24.38 -6.17 -6.16
N PHE A 589 -25.30 -5.23 -5.98
CA PHE A 589 -25.92 -4.47 -7.07
C PHE A 589 -26.64 -5.34 -8.09
N ARG A 590 -27.17 -6.47 -7.65
CA ARG A 590 -27.83 -7.42 -8.55
C ARG A 590 -28.95 -6.79 -9.36
N GLU A 591 -29.83 -6.04 -8.70
CA GLU A 591 -30.97 -5.42 -9.38
C GLU A 591 -30.50 -4.27 -10.29
N GLU A 592 -29.54 -3.50 -9.86
CA GLU A 592 -28.99 -2.43 -10.67
C GLU A 592 -28.34 -2.99 -11.95
N LEU A 593 -27.61 -4.09 -11.83
CA LEU A 593 -26.99 -4.73 -13.00
C LEU A 593 -28.03 -5.27 -13.95
N ARG A 594 -29.13 -5.83 -13.45
CA ARG A 594 -30.26 -6.26 -14.28
C ARG A 594 -30.84 -5.07 -15.05
N HIS A 595 -31.00 -3.95 -14.37
CA HIS A 595 -31.49 -2.71 -15.00
C HIS A 595 -30.56 -2.27 -16.14
N PHE A 596 -29.24 -2.28 -15.89
CA PHE A 596 -28.29 -1.87 -16.95
C PHE A 596 -28.31 -2.81 -18.14
N LEU A 597 -28.48 -4.11 -17.90
CA LEU A 597 -28.64 -5.08 -19.00
C LEU A 597 -29.91 -4.80 -19.79
N LYS A 598 -31.01 -4.57 -19.09
CA LYS A 598 -32.31 -4.32 -19.73
C LYS A 598 -32.27 -3.05 -20.59
N ARG A 599 -31.57 -2.03 -20.10
CA ARG A 599 -31.44 -0.76 -20.83
C ARG A 599 -30.40 -0.81 -21.94
N GLY A 600 -29.64 -1.89 -22.03
CA GLY A 600 -28.60 -2.01 -23.05
C GLY A 600 -27.31 -1.23 -22.74
N VAL A 601 -27.22 -0.63 -21.55
CA VAL A 601 -26.00 0.06 -21.13
C VAL A 601 -24.89 -0.96 -20.88
N LEU A 602 -25.25 -2.08 -20.26
CA LEU A 602 -24.36 -3.21 -20.08
C LEU A 602 -24.76 -4.27 -21.11
N THR A 603 -23.83 -4.71 -21.94
CA THR A 603 -24.14 -5.61 -23.04
C THR A 603 -23.88 -7.08 -22.69
N GLN A 604 -22.99 -7.34 -21.71
CA GLN A 604 -22.69 -8.71 -21.28
C GLN A 604 -22.30 -8.69 -19.83
N LEU A 605 -22.93 -9.57 -19.03
CA LEU A 605 -22.63 -9.73 -17.62
C LEU A 605 -22.28 -11.18 -17.36
N THR A 606 -21.12 -11.42 -16.78
CA THR A 606 -20.69 -12.75 -16.35
C THR A 606 -20.41 -12.69 -14.86
N VAL A 607 -21.10 -13.58 -14.10
CA VAL A 607 -20.96 -13.61 -12.65
C VAL A 607 -20.43 -14.97 -12.23
N SER A 608 -19.42 -14.96 -11.36
CA SER A 608 -18.82 -16.17 -10.80
C SER A 608 -19.15 -16.26 -9.32
N PHE A 609 -19.47 -17.47 -8.86
CA PHE A 609 -19.81 -17.72 -7.46
C PHE A 609 -18.81 -18.72 -6.89
N SER A 610 -17.85 -18.23 -6.12
CA SER A 610 -16.71 -19.05 -5.71
C SER A 610 -17.03 -20.07 -4.64
N ARG A 611 -18.11 -19.88 -3.89
CA ARG A 611 -18.45 -20.77 -2.77
C ARG A 611 -19.79 -21.49 -2.96
N ASP A 612 -20.51 -21.27 -4.06
CA ASP A 612 -21.73 -22.02 -4.36
C ASP A 612 -21.38 -23.29 -5.09
N ASP A 613 -22.18 -24.33 -4.89
CA ASP A 613 -22.03 -25.57 -5.64
C ASP A 613 -22.39 -25.32 -7.10
N PRO A 614 -21.61 -25.85 -8.04
CA PRO A 614 -21.92 -25.63 -9.46
C PRO A 614 -23.23 -26.29 -9.84
N ALA A 615 -24.05 -25.56 -10.60
CA ALA A 615 -25.36 -26.03 -11.04
C ALA A 615 -25.29 -26.91 -12.28
N GLY A 616 -24.11 -27.03 -12.93
CA GLY A 616 -23.91 -27.84 -14.11
C GLY A 616 -22.45 -28.05 -14.38
N GLU A 617 -22.15 -29.01 -15.28
CA GLU A 617 -20.79 -29.40 -15.56
C GLU A 617 -19.93 -28.26 -16.10
N GLY A 618 -20.50 -27.38 -16.92
CA GLY A 618 -19.75 -26.26 -17.49
C GLY A 618 -19.47 -25.15 -16.50
N GLU A 619 -20.31 -25.01 -15.50
CA GLU A 619 -20.16 -23.92 -14.52
C GLU A 619 -19.12 -24.22 -13.45
N ALA A 620 -18.72 -25.50 -13.30
CA ALA A 620 -17.72 -25.88 -12.33
C ALA A 620 -16.33 -25.31 -12.66
N LEU A 621 -16.12 -24.86 -13.90
CA LEU A 621 -14.81 -24.39 -14.35
C LEU A 621 -14.57 -22.92 -14.08
N ALA A 622 -15.60 -22.12 -13.74
CA ALA A 622 -15.47 -20.68 -13.59
C ALA A 622 -15.84 -20.23 -12.19
N LYS A 623 -14.96 -20.48 -11.23
CA LYS A 623 -15.14 -20.04 -9.86
C LYS A 623 -14.81 -18.57 -9.65
N TYR A 624 -13.87 -18.06 -10.41
CA TYR A 624 -13.33 -16.72 -10.22
C TYR A 624 -13.38 -15.94 -11.52
N VAL A 625 -13.25 -14.61 -11.41
CA VAL A 625 -13.35 -13.75 -12.60
C VAL A 625 -12.27 -14.10 -13.63
N GLN A 626 -11.07 -14.49 -13.21
CA GLN A 626 -10.02 -14.86 -14.14
C GLN A 626 -10.38 -16.15 -14.90
N ASP A 627 -11.10 -17.05 -14.27
CA ASP A 627 -11.60 -18.27 -14.95
C ASP A 627 -12.63 -17.90 -16.01
N SER A 628 -13.54 -16.98 -15.68
CA SER A 628 -14.55 -16.52 -16.63
C SER A 628 -13.93 -15.80 -17.83
N LEU A 629 -12.88 -15.02 -17.57
CA LEU A 629 -12.13 -14.37 -18.66
C LEU A 629 -11.58 -15.41 -19.62
N GLN A 630 -11.01 -16.50 -19.09
CA GLN A 630 -10.45 -17.58 -19.92
C GLN A 630 -11.52 -18.26 -20.75
N LEU A 631 -12.70 -18.47 -20.19
CA LEU A 631 -13.81 -19.09 -20.91
C LEU A 631 -14.29 -18.22 -22.08
N HIS A 632 -14.10 -16.91 -21.98
CA HIS A 632 -14.52 -15.96 -23.03
C HIS A 632 -13.32 -15.42 -23.79
N SER A 633 -12.24 -16.19 -23.88
CA SER A 633 -10.97 -15.70 -24.41
C SER A 633 -11.07 -15.14 -25.83
N LYS A 634 -11.85 -15.79 -26.71
CA LYS A 634 -12.00 -15.30 -28.08
C LYS A 634 -12.61 -13.90 -28.13
N GLN A 635 -13.72 -13.72 -27.40
CA GLN A 635 -14.43 -12.45 -27.41
C GLN A 635 -13.62 -11.36 -26.73
N VAL A 636 -12.96 -11.68 -25.61
CA VAL A 636 -12.12 -10.73 -24.90
C VAL A 636 -10.97 -10.27 -25.79
N ALA A 637 -10.29 -11.21 -26.44
CA ALA A 637 -9.20 -10.86 -27.35
C ALA A 637 -9.68 -10.01 -28.52
N ARG A 638 -10.85 -10.35 -29.09
CA ARG A 638 -11.40 -9.55 -30.18
C ARG A 638 -11.67 -8.12 -29.75
N LEU A 639 -12.33 -7.95 -28.60
CA LEU A 639 -12.70 -6.61 -28.14
C LEU A 639 -11.47 -5.75 -27.84
N VAL A 640 -10.46 -6.31 -27.19
CA VAL A 640 -9.30 -5.54 -26.76
C VAL A 640 -8.29 -5.38 -27.88
N LEU A 641 -7.97 -6.47 -28.60
CA LEU A 641 -6.86 -6.45 -29.54
C LEU A 641 -7.27 -6.02 -30.93
N ARG A 642 -8.49 -6.35 -31.38
CA ARG A 642 -8.94 -6.01 -32.74
C ARG A 642 -9.83 -4.80 -32.78
N GLU A 643 -10.62 -4.53 -31.75
CA GLU A 643 -11.53 -3.39 -31.71
C GLU A 643 -11.03 -2.26 -30.82
N ASN A 644 -9.78 -2.31 -30.41
CA ASN A 644 -9.12 -1.27 -29.61
C ASN A 644 -9.81 -0.99 -28.26
N GLY A 645 -10.42 -2.00 -27.69
CA GLY A 645 -11.12 -1.86 -26.42
C GLY A 645 -10.20 -1.62 -25.24
N CYS A 646 -10.80 -1.16 -24.15
CA CYS A 646 -10.11 -0.94 -22.90
C CYS A 646 -10.54 -2.00 -21.87
N LEU A 647 -9.59 -2.47 -21.09
CA LEU A 647 -9.86 -3.41 -20.00
C LEU A 647 -9.53 -2.76 -18.67
N TYR A 648 -10.49 -2.82 -17.75
CA TYR A 648 -10.40 -2.19 -16.44
C TYR A 648 -10.43 -3.28 -15.37
N VAL A 649 -9.49 -3.22 -14.44
CA VAL A 649 -9.43 -4.16 -13.31
C VAL A 649 -9.47 -3.36 -12.01
N CYS A 650 -10.40 -3.70 -11.15
CA CYS A 650 -10.51 -3.05 -9.84
C CYS A 650 -10.63 -4.09 -8.74
N ARG A 651 -9.79 -3.94 -7.71
CA ARG A 651 -9.80 -4.91 -6.62
C ARG A 651 -8.98 -4.47 -5.43
N ASP A 652 -9.26 -5.14 -4.29
CA ASP A 652 -8.61 -4.84 -3.02
C ASP A 652 -7.53 -5.85 -2.62
N ALA A 653 -7.13 -6.82 -3.45
CA ALA A 653 -6.24 -7.86 -2.97
C ALA A 653 -5.04 -8.10 -3.85
N LYS A 654 -3.97 -8.49 -3.17
CA LYS A 654 -2.61 -8.61 -3.70
C LYS A 654 -2.46 -9.59 -4.86
N ASN A 655 -3.13 -10.74 -4.79
CA ASN A 655 -2.85 -11.82 -5.73
C ASN A 655 -3.79 -11.84 -6.93
N MET A 656 -4.99 -11.29 -6.82
CA MET A 656 -5.95 -11.43 -7.89
C MET A 656 -5.68 -10.49 -9.06
N ALA A 657 -5.08 -9.32 -8.82
CA ALA A 657 -4.64 -8.47 -9.94
C ALA A 657 -3.61 -9.23 -10.79
N LYS A 658 -2.72 -9.95 -10.12
CA LYS A 658 -1.75 -10.80 -10.80
C LYS A 658 -2.45 -11.93 -11.54
N ASP A 659 -3.43 -12.58 -10.91
CA ASP A 659 -4.17 -13.68 -11.54
C ASP A 659 -4.91 -13.21 -12.79
N VAL A 660 -5.50 -12.01 -12.75
CA VAL A 660 -6.18 -11.44 -13.91
C VAL A 660 -5.17 -11.11 -15.01
N SER A 661 -4.03 -10.51 -14.64
CA SER A 661 -2.96 -10.23 -15.60
C SER A 661 -2.45 -11.51 -16.25
N ASP A 662 -2.22 -12.54 -15.45
CA ASP A 662 -1.75 -13.84 -15.97
C ASP A 662 -2.78 -14.45 -16.91
N ALA A 663 -4.06 -14.39 -16.54
CA ALA A 663 -5.13 -14.89 -17.40
C ALA A 663 -5.17 -14.15 -18.73
N PHE A 664 -4.98 -12.83 -18.70
CA PHE A 664 -5.00 -12.03 -19.92
C PHE A 664 -3.78 -12.32 -20.79
N VAL A 665 -2.61 -12.54 -20.19
CA VAL A 665 -1.42 -12.98 -20.93
C VAL A 665 -1.69 -14.31 -21.62
N ASP A 666 -2.31 -15.25 -20.93
CA ASP A 666 -2.68 -16.55 -21.51
C ASP A 666 -3.67 -16.36 -22.67
N ILE A 667 -4.64 -15.45 -22.52
CA ILE A 667 -5.60 -15.16 -23.59
C ILE A 667 -4.89 -14.63 -24.82
N ILE A 668 -3.97 -13.67 -24.64
CA ILE A 668 -3.22 -13.12 -25.75
C ILE A 668 -2.41 -14.20 -26.44
N SER A 669 -1.70 -14.99 -25.64
CA SER A 669 -0.86 -16.08 -26.21
C SER A 669 -1.68 -17.06 -27.03
N LYS A 670 -2.83 -17.47 -26.48
CA LYS A 670 -3.70 -18.45 -27.15
C LYS A 670 -4.35 -17.88 -28.40
N GLU A 671 -4.93 -16.68 -28.30
CA GLU A 671 -5.77 -16.16 -29.39
C GLU A 671 -4.96 -15.49 -30.50
N VAL A 672 -3.79 -14.96 -30.19
CA VAL A 672 -2.91 -14.35 -31.18
C VAL A 672 -1.91 -15.38 -31.74
N GLY A 673 -1.63 -16.43 -30.97
CA GLY A 673 -0.68 -17.45 -31.39
C GLY A 673 0.77 -17.05 -31.19
N VAL A 674 1.06 -16.35 -30.09
CA VAL A 674 2.42 -15.92 -29.75
C VAL A 674 2.86 -16.60 -28.46
N ASP A 675 4.17 -16.58 -28.20
CA ASP A 675 4.65 -17.15 -26.96
C ASP A 675 4.34 -16.22 -25.76
N LYS A 676 4.58 -16.74 -24.57
CA LYS A 676 4.23 -16.02 -23.36
C LYS A 676 4.98 -14.70 -23.22
N LEU A 677 6.24 -14.66 -23.63
CA LEU A 677 7.04 -13.44 -23.54
C LEU A 677 6.46 -12.35 -24.44
N GLU A 678 6.09 -12.70 -25.67
CA GLU A 678 5.48 -11.74 -26.59
C GLU A 678 4.11 -11.29 -26.10
N ALA A 679 3.34 -12.19 -25.49
CA ALA A 679 2.05 -11.83 -24.89
C ALA A 679 2.25 -10.85 -23.74
N MET A 680 3.28 -11.04 -22.92
CA MET A 680 3.59 -10.11 -21.84
C MET A 680 3.96 -8.73 -22.38
N ARG A 681 4.69 -8.69 -23.51
CA ARG A 681 5.01 -7.43 -24.18
C ARG A 681 3.77 -6.72 -24.69
N THR A 682 2.83 -7.48 -25.24
CA THR A 682 1.55 -6.94 -25.71
C THR A 682 0.78 -6.31 -24.55
N LEU A 683 0.75 -7.02 -23.40
CA LEU A 683 0.09 -6.48 -22.21
C LEU A 683 0.76 -5.18 -21.76
N ALA A 684 2.09 -5.14 -21.75
CA ALA A 684 2.82 -3.93 -21.38
C ALA A 684 2.47 -2.77 -22.30
N THR A 685 2.33 -3.04 -23.60
CA THR A 685 1.93 -2.02 -24.57
C THR A 685 0.52 -1.50 -24.28
N LEU A 686 -0.40 -2.41 -23.95
CA LEU A 686 -1.76 -2.00 -23.59
C LEU A 686 -1.78 -1.12 -22.34
N LYS A 687 -0.95 -1.43 -21.37
CA LYS A 687 -0.84 -0.59 -20.16
C LYS A 687 -0.31 0.80 -20.53
N GLU A 688 0.70 0.88 -21.38
CA GLU A 688 1.25 2.16 -21.83
C GLU A 688 0.23 2.98 -22.60
N GLU A 689 -0.56 2.33 -23.46
CA GLU A 689 -1.59 3.00 -24.25
C GLU A 689 -2.81 3.35 -23.42
N LYS A 690 -2.81 3.01 -22.15
CA LYS A 690 -3.93 3.24 -21.22
C LYS A 690 -5.18 2.50 -21.68
N ARG A 691 -4.98 1.28 -22.16
CA ARG A 691 -6.06 0.37 -22.54
C ARG A 691 -6.12 -0.86 -21.62
N TYR A 692 -5.20 -0.98 -20.67
CA TYR A 692 -5.28 -1.92 -19.56
C TYR A 692 -5.05 -1.11 -18.30
N LEU A 693 -6.14 -0.84 -17.58
CA LEU A 693 -6.14 0.09 -16.47
C LEU A 693 -6.49 -0.65 -15.19
N GLN A 694 -5.77 -0.35 -14.12
CA GLN A 694 -5.95 -1.03 -12.85
C GLN A 694 -6.21 0.00 -11.75
N ASP A 695 -7.17 -0.31 -10.88
CA ASP A 695 -7.42 0.42 -9.62
C ASP A 695 -7.35 -0.64 -8.52
N ILE A 696 -6.16 -0.81 -7.97
CA ILE A 696 -5.88 -1.87 -7.00
C ILE A 696 -5.44 -1.22 -5.71
N TRP A 697 -6.06 -1.62 -4.61
CA TRP A 697 -5.66 -1.15 -3.31
C TRP A 697 -5.42 -2.30 -2.36
N SER A 698 -4.45 -2.11 -1.43
CA SER A 698 -4.05 -3.11 -0.45
C SER A 698 -4.52 -2.74 0.95
#